data_889957f668159798f3c5ba276d7e9f6f
#
_entry.id   889957f668159798f3c5ba276d7e9f6f
#
_cell.length_a   1.000
_cell.length_b   1.000
_cell.length_c   1.000
_cell.angle_alpha   90.00
_cell.angle_beta   90.00
_cell.angle_gamma   90.00
#
_symmetry.space_group_name_H-M   'P 1'
#
loop_
_entity.id
_entity.type
_entity.pdbx_description
1 polymer ?
#
loop_
_entity_poly.entity_id
_entity_poly.type
_entity_poly.pdbx_seq_one_letter_code
_entity_poly.pdbx_strand_id
1 'polypeptide(L)'
;AALPLMQDDPTAIEVMDERVQALASEAGLLGRLPEALRPKGGEALAYTFVEFNGDSAEALEAGLAACEARLRGLPGIRAVHVASGADEIRELWAIRSAGVGLLGKVEGRARPVAFVEDCVVPPEALPAFLDGFLEILTRHGLSFGIYGHVDVGCLHIRPALDIDAEEDRARLVEVSDEIYALVNRHGGIFWGEHGKGVRGAYLEGWIGPEAYEALQGVKAAFDPAGRYNPGKLVATDTPVMGIATTPFRPFNAPVGDALEKAFRCNGNAQCLSYAASTPMCPSFKATEDLRHSPKGRADAMRAWQEGRRTGVQTVEEADLLGTLDTCLGCKACASSCPVQVDIPSMRAAVYADVYARKARPLTDRAMLLAERLSPWLVRAAPLTRPFWPLARRIFERVLGVTDLPGSLARPLPRAARLSVRELGSESLPERTVLVWMDWFSALYDEATQSDVLRGLTALGYAPRFVEMLPAGKVAGDLGDAAGFRAMADRLSAALRKGAATGAPMIGLDPAFVMALRQDYRKAGLDAPALLLPQEFLASELRAGVRLPQATGGGLSLFTHCTESTAAPAARKEWQAVFAGIGLEIETPATGCCGMAGVFGHKDRHQEMSRKLFDLSWAGPVAGAEEAAATGFSCRCQSERLGGKALRHPLGLIADRLDAPA
;
A
#
# COMPACT_ATOMS: atom_id res chain seq x y z
N ALA A 1 32.23 9.20 12.74
CA ALA A 1 31.97 10.48 12.07
C ALA A 1 31.13 11.43 12.95
N ALA A 2 30.21 10.95 13.79
CA ALA A 2 29.29 11.82 14.54
C ALA A 2 29.98 12.86 15.43
N LEU A 3 30.88 12.46 16.32
CA LEU A 3 31.56 13.40 17.23
C LEU A 3 32.25 14.59 16.55
N PRO A 4 33.05 14.40 15.48
CA PRO A 4 33.59 15.53 14.73
C PRO A 4 32.53 16.44 14.14
N LEU A 5 31.39 15.89 13.68
CA LEU A 5 30.32 16.68 13.05
C LEU A 5 29.51 17.52 14.04
N MET A 6 29.41 17.07 15.30
CA MET A 6 28.77 17.85 16.37
C MET A 6 29.43 19.21 16.63
N GLN A 7 30.71 19.39 16.22
CA GLN A 7 31.40 20.68 16.33
C GLN A 7 30.86 21.76 15.40
N ASP A 8 30.12 21.36 14.36
CA ASP A 8 29.51 22.28 13.39
C ASP A 8 28.06 22.63 13.78
N ASP A 9 27.60 22.24 14.98
CA ASP A 9 26.28 22.50 15.57
C ASP A 9 25.10 22.13 14.64
N PRO A 10 25.06 20.87 14.12
CA PRO A 10 23.97 20.41 13.30
C PRO A 10 22.68 20.26 14.13
N THR A 11 21.53 20.43 13.49
CA THR A 11 20.21 20.21 14.12
C THR A 11 19.96 18.74 14.44
N ALA A 12 20.47 17.83 13.59
CA ALA A 12 20.35 16.38 13.79
C ALA A 12 21.45 15.62 13.04
N ILE A 13 21.88 14.47 13.59
CA ILE A 13 22.75 13.51 12.91
C ILE A 13 22.10 12.13 13.00
N GLU A 14 21.55 11.68 11.88
CA GLU A 14 20.87 10.40 11.73
C GLU A 14 21.75 9.37 11.04
N VAL A 15 21.62 8.10 11.45
CA VAL A 15 22.36 7.00 10.80
C VAL A 15 21.41 5.88 10.35
N MET A 16 21.84 5.20 9.30
CA MET A 16 21.21 4.00 8.77
C MET A 16 22.31 3.05 8.31
N ASP A 17 22.32 1.83 8.84
CA ASP A 17 23.37 0.85 8.56
C ASP A 17 23.22 0.17 7.17
N GLU A 18 24.20 -0.62 6.82
CA GLU A 18 24.28 -1.36 5.56
C GLU A 18 23.14 -2.38 5.38
N ARG A 19 22.59 -2.93 6.47
CA ARG A 19 21.49 -3.91 6.40
C ARG A 19 20.16 -3.22 6.09
N VAL A 20 19.91 -2.10 6.75
CA VAL A 20 18.75 -1.24 6.41
C VAL A 20 18.88 -0.72 4.99
N GLN A 21 20.10 -0.38 4.56
CA GLN A 21 20.40 0.04 3.19
C GLN A 21 20.11 -1.08 2.17
N ALA A 22 20.52 -2.33 2.44
CA ALA A 22 20.23 -3.46 1.56
C ALA A 22 18.72 -3.67 1.38
N LEU A 23 17.96 -3.64 2.47
CA LEU A 23 16.49 -3.73 2.43
C LEU A 23 15.84 -2.55 1.66
N ALA A 24 16.39 -1.34 1.79
CA ALA A 24 15.94 -0.18 1.02
C ALA A 24 16.24 -0.34 -0.48
N SER A 25 17.36 -0.97 -0.83
CA SER A 25 17.72 -1.31 -2.22
C SER A 25 16.71 -2.29 -2.83
N GLU A 26 16.43 -3.39 -2.14
CA GLU A 26 15.42 -4.38 -2.56
C GLU A 26 14.02 -3.79 -2.70
N ALA A 27 13.70 -2.80 -1.88
CA ALA A 27 12.44 -2.05 -1.97
C ALA A 27 12.41 -1.02 -3.11
N GLY A 28 13.52 -0.83 -3.86
CA GLY A 28 13.63 0.14 -4.94
C GLY A 28 13.71 1.61 -4.49
N LEU A 29 13.90 1.86 -3.19
CA LEU A 29 13.94 3.22 -2.64
C LEU A 29 15.23 3.96 -2.97
N LEU A 30 16.35 3.24 -3.07
CA LEU A 30 17.66 3.85 -3.35
C LEU A 30 17.79 4.42 -4.77
N GLY A 31 16.87 4.07 -5.67
CA GLY A 31 16.80 4.71 -7.00
C GLY A 31 16.51 6.22 -6.95
N ARG A 32 16.00 6.72 -5.82
CA ARG A 32 15.74 8.15 -5.57
C ARG A 32 16.96 8.91 -5.07
N LEU A 33 17.99 8.21 -4.60
CA LEU A 33 19.24 8.84 -4.18
C LEU A 33 19.96 9.47 -5.36
N PRO A 34 20.72 10.58 -5.13
CA PRO A 34 21.71 11.08 -6.08
C PRO A 34 22.66 9.96 -6.51
N GLU A 35 23.08 9.98 -7.78
CA GLU A 35 23.91 8.91 -8.36
C GLU A 35 25.19 8.63 -7.54
N ALA A 36 25.82 9.70 -7.01
CA ALA A 36 27.02 9.60 -6.20
C ALA A 36 26.83 8.77 -4.91
N LEU A 37 25.60 8.72 -4.37
CA LEU A 37 25.27 8.02 -3.13
C LEU A 37 24.75 6.60 -3.38
N ARG A 38 24.45 6.21 -4.62
CA ARG A 38 23.92 4.87 -4.91
C ARG A 38 24.98 3.81 -4.74
N PRO A 39 24.66 2.66 -4.10
CA PRO A 39 25.57 1.51 -4.03
C PRO A 39 25.88 1.00 -5.44
N LYS A 40 27.13 0.63 -5.68
CA LYS A 40 27.57 0.03 -6.94
C LYS A 40 27.99 -1.43 -6.69
N GLY A 41 27.50 -2.34 -7.53
CA GLY A 41 27.98 -3.71 -7.53
C GLY A 41 27.80 -4.49 -6.22
N GLY A 42 26.80 -4.20 -5.41
CA GLY A 42 26.53 -4.88 -4.15
C GLY A 42 27.33 -4.33 -2.97
N GLU A 43 27.84 -3.10 -3.05
CA GLU A 43 28.52 -2.43 -1.93
C GLU A 43 27.60 -2.34 -0.71
N ALA A 44 28.15 -2.66 0.45
CA ALA A 44 27.55 -2.40 1.77
C ALA A 44 27.90 -0.97 2.21
N LEU A 45 26.93 -0.10 2.30
CA LEU A 45 27.09 1.32 2.65
C LEU A 45 26.20 1.68 3.83
N ALA A 46 26.74 2.39 4.79
CA ALA A 46 25.96 3.10 5.80
C ALA A 46 25.71 4.55 5.32
N TYR A 47 24.56 5.11 5.67
CA TYR A 47 24.24 6.51 5.40
C TYR A 47 24.18 7.30 6.69
N THR A 48 24.76 8.50 6.63
CA THR A 48 24.62 9.51 7.69
C THR A 48 23.92 10.72 7.09
N PHE A 49 22.80 11.12 7.68
CA PHE A 49 22.06 12.32 7.32
C PHE A 49 22.41 13.38 8.36
N VAL A 50 22.89 14.53 7.92
CA VAL A 50 23.19 15.67 8.79
C VAL A 50 22.30 16.82 8.39
N GLU A 51 21.49 17.30 9.32
CA GLU A 51 20.54 18.37 9.07
C GLU A 51 21.01 19.67 9.73
N PHE A 52 20.88 20.76 9.00
CA PHE A 52 21.08 22.11 9.49
C PHE A 52 19.82 22.93 9.28
N ASN A 53 19.40 23.63 10.32
CA ASN A 53 18.36 24.66 10.27
C ASN A 53 19.00 25.98 10.74
N GLY A 54 18.58 27.11 10.18
CA GLY A 54 19.13 28.41 10.54
C GLY A 54 18.21 29.57 10.20
N ASP A 55 18.40 30.68 10.88
CA ASP A 55 17.60 31.90 10.73
C ASP A 55 17.98 32.72 9.50
N SER A 56 19.15 32.45 8.89
CA SER A 56 19.61 33.13 7.66
C SER A 56 20.25 32.14 6.67
N ALA A 57 20.15 32.45 5.40
CA ALA A 57 20.75 31.65 4.33
C ALA A 57 22.29 31.60 4.46
N GLU A 58 22.92 32.72 4.84
CA GLU A 58 24.37 32.83 4.99
C GLU A 58 24.88 31.90 6.13
N ALA A 59 24.20 31.89 7.26
CA ALA A 59 24.58 31.03 8.38
C ALA A 59 24.40 29.51 8.01
N LEU A 60 23.34 29.21 7.30
CA LEU A 60 23.08 27.87 6.83
C LEU A 60 24.11 27.37 5.83
N GLU A 61 24.47 28.20 4.84
CA GLU A 61 25.50 27.88 3.84
C GLU A 61 26.88 27.71 4.50
N ALA A 62 27.21 28.55 5.47
CA ALA A 62 28.46 28.41 6.21
C ALA A 62 28.55 27.11 7.02
N GLY A 63 27.48 26.76 7.71
CA GLY A 63 27.40 25.46 8.46
C GLY A 63 27.52 24.27 7.54
N LEU A 64 26.78 24.26 6.44
CA LEU A 64 26.86 23.20 5.43
C LEU A 64 28.25 23.05 4.82
N ALA A 65 28.90 24.17 4.48
CA ALA A 65 30.25 24.16 3.91
C ALA A 65 31.31 23.66 4.92
N ALA A 66 31.20 24.02 6.18
CA ALA A 66 32.10 23.54 7.24
C ALA A 66 31.93 22.04 7.45
N CYS A 67 30.69 21.57 7.55
CA CYS A 67 30.39 20.14 7.69
C CYS A 67 30.86 19.33 6.47
N GLU A 68 30.60 19.79 5.25
CA GLU A 68 31.07 19.12 4.03
C GLU A 68 32.60 19.01 3.99
N ALA A 69 33.32 20.09 4.31
CA ALA A 69 34.78 20.09 4.36
C ALA A 69 35.30 19.08 5.40
N ARG A 70 34.68 19.03 6.57
CA ARG A 70 35.01 18.08 7.62
C ARG A 70 34.77 16.64 7.19
N LEU A 71 33.58 16.35 6.60
CA LEU A 71 33.23 15.03 6.09
C LEU A 71 34.23 14.52 5.06
N ARG A 72 34.65 15.38 4.12
CA ARG A 72 35.64 15.03 3.10
C ARG A 72 37.04 14.71 3.68
N GLY A 73 37.32 15.20 4.88
CA GLY A 73 38.56 14.92 5.62
C GLY A 73 38.52 13.65 6.47
N LEU A 74 37.35 13.06 6.69
CA LEU A 74 37.21 11.85 7.52
C LEU A 74 37.50 10.58 6.72
N PRO A 75 38.19 9.59 7.32
CA PRO A 75 38.42 8.30 6.67
C PRO A 75 37.09 7.53 6.53
N GLY A 76 36.96 6.76 5.44
CA GLY A 76 35.80 5.91 5.20
C GLY A 76 34.57 6.62 4.61
N ILE A 77 34.63 7.93 4.40
CA ILE A 77 33.57 8.66 3.68
C ILE A 77 33.74 8.46 2.16
N ARG A 78 32.76 7.80 1.54
CA ARG A 78 32.79 7.50 0.13
C ARG A 78 32.34 8.69 -0.74
N ALA A 79 31.27 9.33 -0.34
CA ALA A 79 30.69 10.48 -1.06
C ALA A 79 29.89 11.36 -0.08
N VAL A 80 29.81 12.64 -0.41
CA VAL A 80 28.98 13.63 0.27
C VAL A 80 28.11 14.32 -0.76
N HIS A 81 26.85 14.53 -0.42
CA HIS A 81 25.89 15.27 -1.23
C HIS A 81 25.14 16.27 -0.36
N VAL A 82 25.04 17.50 -0.82
CA VAL A 82 24.30 18.57 -0.13
C VAL A 82 22.96 18.76 -0.85
N ALA A 83 21.87 18.54 -0.13
CA ALA A 83 20.51 18.78 -0.61
C ALA A 83 20.01 20.14 -0.10
N SER A 84 19.51 20.97 -0.98
CA SER A 84 19.01 22.31 -0.63
C SER A 84 17.56 22.57 -1.08
N GLY A 85 16.99 21.71 -1.90
CA GLY A 85 15.61 21.82 -2.37
C GLY A 85 14.62 21.09 -1.48
N ALA A 86 13.47 21.71 -1.15
CA ALA A 86 12.45 21.11 -0.30
C ALA A 86 11.95 19.72 -0.79
N ASP A 87 11.89 19.49 -2.10
CA ASP A 87 11.47 18.21 -2.66
C ASP A 87 12.55 17.14 -2.49
N GLU A 88 13.82 17.49 -2.74
CA GLU A 88 14.95 16.61 -2.57
C GLU A 88 15.14 16.22 -1.10
N ILE A 89 15.09 17.19 -0.18
CA ILE A 89 15.16 16.97 1.27
C ILE A 89 14.04 16.00 1.69
N ARG A 90 12.80 16.22 1.22
CA ARG A 90 11.66 15.33 1.52
C ARG A 90 11.87 13.91 1.00
N GLU A 91 12.47 13.73 -0.17
CA GLU A 91 12.77 12.41 -0.74
C GLU A 91 13.86 11.69 0.08
N LEU A 92 14.90 12.37 0.53
CA LEU A 92 15.95 11.81 1.38
C LEU A 92 15.38 11.38 2.75
N TRP A 93 14.61 12.25 3.40
CA TRP A 93 13.92 11.92 4.65
C TRP A 93 12.92 10.76 4.52
N ALA A 94 12.27 10.63 3.36
CA ALA A 94 11.37 9.50 3.09
C ALA A 94 12.12 8.16 3.06
N ILE A 95 13.38 8.14 2.58
CA ILE A 95 14.23 6.93 2.61
C ILE A 95 14.57 6.57 4.06
N ARG A 96 15.00 7.55 4.87
CA ARG A 96 15.30 7.33 6.30
C ARG A 96 14.07 6.82 7.05
N SER A 97 12.91 7.45 6.86
CA SER A 97 11.65 7.06 7.51
C SER A 97 11.17 5.68 7.10
N ALA A 98 11.38 5.27 5.84
CA ALA A 98 11.05 3.94 5.36
C ALA A 98 11.94 2.86 5.98
N GLY A 99 13.21 3.19 6.29
CA GLY A 99 14.19 2.26 6.88
C GLY A 99 13.68 1.55 8.13
N VAL A 100 12.98 2.26 9.01
CA VAL A 100 12.37 1.70 10.23
C VAL A 100 11.40 0.55 9.93
N GLY A 101 10.60 0.71 8.86
CA GLY A 101 9.63 -0.30 8.45
C GLY A 101 10.22 -1.47 7.68
N LEU A 102 11.32 -1.24 6.97
CA LEU A 102 11.97 -2.24 6.12
C LEU A 102 12.56 -3.41 6.92
N LEU A 103 13.00 -3.18 8.13
CA LEU A 103 13.48 -4.24 9.03
C LEU A 103 12.43 -5.35 9.26
N GLY A 104 11.14 -5.04 9.09
CA GLY A 104 10.06 -6.02 9.16
C GLY A 104 9.90 -6.92 7.93
N LYS A 105 10.69 -6.72 6.85
CA LYS A 105 10.62 -7.51 5.61
C LYS A 105 11.48 -8.78 5.60
N VAL A 106 12.14 -9.08 6.69
CA VAL A 106 13.03 -10.26 6.78
C VAL A 106 12.24 -11.54 6.48
N GLU A 107 12.78 -12.40 5.62
CA GLU A 107 12.20 -13.72 5.36
C GLU A 107 12.38 -14.65 6.56
N GLY A 108 11.49 -15.62 6.71
CA GLY A 108 11.50 -16.56 7.82
C GLY A 108 10.55 -16.19 8.95
N ARG A 109 10.67 -16.85 10.10
CA ARG A 109 9.83 -16.64 11.29
C ARG A 109 10.38 -15.58 12.24
N ALA A 110 11.70 -15.44 12.31
CA ALA A 110 12.34 -14.39 13.11
C ALA A 110 11.93 -13.00 12.62
N ARG A 111 11.60 -12.11 13.55
CA ARG A 111 11.16 -10.73 13.28
C ARG A 111 11.96 -9.76 14.14
N PRO A 112 12.26 -8.57 13.65
CA PRO A 112 12.84 -7.51 14.48
C PRO A 112 11.93 -7.20 15.66
N VAL A 113 12.44 -7.33 16.87
CA VAL A 113 11.74 -7.08 18.12
C VAL A 113 12.37 -5.89 18.84
N ALA A 114 11.55 -4.96 19.26
CA ALA A 114 11.97 -3.71 19.89
C ALA A 114 12.16 -3.87 21.42
N PHE A 115 12.99 -4.79 21.88
CA PHE A 115 13.14 -5.10 23.30
C PHE A 115 14.39 -4.49 23.93
N VAL A 116 15.44 -4.22 23.17
CA VAL A 116 16.69 -3.56 23.58
C VAL A 116 16.98 -2.30 22.77
N GLU A 117 16.07 -1.86 21.93
CA GLU A 117 16.20 -0.61 21.19
C GLU A 117 16.06 0.60 22.13
N ASP A 118 16.45 1.79 21.64
CA ASP A 118 16.25 3.05 22.37
C ASP A 118 17.20 3.22 23.57
N CYS A 119 18.34 2.57 23.54
CA CYS A 119 19.40 2.84 24.51
C CYS A 119 20.10 4.14 24.19
N VAL A 120 20.33 4.95 25.20
CA VAL A 120 21.07 6.21 25.10
C VAL A 120 22.32 6.12 25.97
N VAL A 121 23.47 6.48 25.41
CA VAL A 121 24.72 6.67 26.14
C VAL A 121 25.31 8.03 25.79
N PRO A 122 26.20 8.61 26.63
CA PRO A 122 26.92 9.81 26.22
C PRO A 122 27.55 9.63 24.83
N PRO A 123 27.45 10.61 23.91
CA PRO A 123 27.94 10.45 22.52
C PRO A 123 29.40 10.03 22.43
N GLU A 124 30.23 10.40 23.41
CA GLU A 124 31.66 10.01 23.51
C GLU A 124 31.82 8.49 23.80
N ALA A 125 30.87 7.91 24.51
CA ALA A 125 30.87 6.50 24.84
C ALA A 125 30.25 5.62 23.71
N LEU A 126 29.55 6.24 22.75
CA LEU A 126 28.78 5.53 21.73
C LEU A 126 29.59 4.51 20.92
N PRO A 127 30.86 4.76 20.47
CA PRO A 127 31.62 3.77 19.74
C PRO A 127 31.86 2.49 20.56
N ALA A 128 32.37 2.64 21.80
CA ALA A 128 32.68 1.49 22.68
C ALA A 128 31.39 0.76 23.12
N PHE A 129 30.30 1.50 23.33
CA PHE A 129 28.98 0.93 23.61
C PHE A 129 28.49 0.09 22.43
N LEU A 130 28.59 0.63 21.20
CA LEU A 130 28.14 -0.07 19.99
C LEU A 130 28.94 -1.37 19.78
N ASP A 131 30.25 -1.31 19.93
CA ASP A 131 31.13 -2.50 19.82
C ASP A 131 30.68 -3.61 20.79
N GLY A 132 30.48 -3.27 22.08
CA GLY A 132 29.98 -4.20 23.07
C GLY A 132 28.57 -4.72 22.80
N PHE A 133 27.68 -3.86 22.26
CA PHE A 133 26.33 -4.25 21.88
C PHE A 133 26.35 -5.27 20.74
N LEU A 134 27.14 -5.01 19.70
CA LEU A 134 27.29 -5.90 18.56
C LEU A 134 27.94 -7.23 18.92
N GLU A 135 28.90 -7.23 19.84
CA GLU A 135 29.51 -8.44 20.39
C GLU A 135 28.45 -9.31 21.08
N ILE A 136 27.57 -8.73 21.91
CA ILE A 136 26.50 -9.46 22.59
C ILE A 136 25.57 -10.09 21.54
N LEU A 137 25.06 -9.32 20.57
CA LEU A 137 24.16 -9.84 19.55
C LEU A 137 24.79 -10.93 18.68
N THR A 138 26.08 -10.77 18.34
CA THR A 138 26.82 -11.74 17.54
C THR A 138 27.00 -13.06 18.30
N ARG A 139 27.35 -13.00 19.60
CA ARG A 139 27.50 -14.17 20.48
C ARG A 139 26.17 -14.95 20.61
N HIS A 140 25.04 -14.25 20.65
CA HIS A 140 23.71 -14.86 20.65
C HIS A 140 23.21 -15.27 19.24
N GLY A 141 24.01 -15.05 18.19
CA GLY A 141 23.66 -15.44 16.82
C GLY A 141 22.49 -14.65 16.24
N LEU A 142 22.23 -13.44 16.73
CA LEU A 142 21.09 -12.61 16.31
C LEU A 142 21.46 -11.72 15.12
N SER A 143 20.60 -11.70 14.11
CA SER A 143 20.63 -10.68 13.07
C SER A 143 19.93 -9.42 13.56
N PHE A 144 20.35 -8.25 13.11
CA PHE A 144 19.86 -6.96 13.57
C PHE A 144 19.95 -5.91 12.45
N GLY A 145 19.29 -4.77 12.62
CA GLY A 145 19.49 -3.56 11.85
C GLY A 145 19.62 -2.36 12.79
N ILE A 146 20.37 -1.35 12.38
CA ILE A 146 20.70 -0.18 13.18
C ILE A 146 20.26 1.09 12.47
N TYR A 147 19.57 1.94 13.21
CA TYR A 147 19.30 3.34 12.83
C TYR A 147 19.24 4.16 14.12
N GLY A 148 19.30 5.48 14.02
CA GLY A 148 19.16 6.31 15.21
C GLY A 148 19.84 7.67 15.13
N HIS A 149 19.84 8.33 16.28
CA HIS A 149 20.22 9.71 16.53
C HIS A 149 21.58 9.74 17.20
N VAL A 150 22.65 9.78 16.43
CA VAL A 150 24.01 9.62 16.98
C VAL A 150 24.55 10.89 17.66
N ASP A 151 23.97 12.06 17.36
CA ASP A 151 24.24 13.33 18.03
C ASP A 151 23.87 13.33 19.51
N VAL A 152 22.79 12.62 19.87
CA VAL A 152 22.35 12.48 21.26
C VAL A 152 22.70 11.10 21.85
N GLY A 153 23.44 10.27 21.12
CA GLY A 153 23.85 8.94 21.58
C GLY A 153 22.75 7.89 21.65
N CYS A 154 21.63 8.10 20.93
CA CYS A 154 20.49 7.19 20.90
C CYS A 154 20.53 6.28 19.66
N LEU A 155 20.55 4.97 19.88
CA LEU A 155 20.51 3.98 18.80
C LEU A 155 19.29 3.05 18.92
N HIS A 156 18.64 2.83 17.78
CA HIS A 156 17.58 1.87 17.63
C HIS A 156 18.10 0.61 16.95
N ILE A 157 18.51 -0.35 17.78
CA ILE A 157 19.03 -1.64 17.34
C ILE A 157 17.94 -2.69 17.55
N ARG A 158 17.47 -3.30 16.47
CA ARG A 158 16.39 -4.29 16.51
C ARG A 158 16.88 -5.69 16.15
N PRO A 159 17.17 -6.54 17.13
CA PRO A 159 17.49 -7.94 16.89
C PRO A 159 16.25 -8.70 16.38
N ALA A 160 16.47 -9.66 15.49
CA ALA A 160 15.42 -10.52 14.97
C ALA A 160 15.31 -11.82 15.80
N LEU A 161 14.10 -12.09 16.31
CA LEU A 161 13.75 -13.25 17.11
C LEU A 161 12.47 -13.90 16.61
N ASP A 162 12.38 -15.23 16.68
CA ASP A 162 11.12 -15.97 16.59
C ASP A 162 10.49 -16.07 17.98
N ILE A 163 9.69 -15.08 18.36
CA ILE A 163 9.04 -15.03 19.68
C ILE A 163 8.10 -16.21 19.96
N ASP A 164 7.77 -17.01 18.94
CA ASP A 164 7.01 -18.25 19.11
C ASP A 164 7.90 -19.40 19.58
N ALA A 165 9.22 -19.31 19.38
CA ALA A 165 10.18 -20.27 19.88
C ALA A 165 10.53 -20.01 21.35
N GLU A 166 10.52 -21.06 22.16
CA GLU A 166 10.86 -20.95 23.60
C GLU A 166 12.30 -20.49 23.81
N GLU A 167 13.21 -20.99 23.00
CA GLU A 167 14.64 -20.62 23.03
C GLU A 167 14.85 -19.14 22.78
N ASP A 168 14.13 -18.56 21.80
CA ASP A 168 14.25 -17.14 21.47
C ASP A 168 13.60 -16.24 22.54
N ARG A 169 12.57 -16.73 23.23
CA ARG A 169 12.02 -16.01 24.40
C ARG A 169 13.00 -15.99 25.58
N ALA A 170 13.70 -17.10 25.84
CA ALA A 170 14.75 -17.13 26.87
C ALA A 170 15.90 -16.18 26.48
N ARG A 171 16.34 -16.26 25.23
CA ARG A 171 17.41 -15.40 24.67
C ARG A 171 17.06 -13.91 24.75
N LEU A 172 15.76 -13.55 24.57
CA LEU A 172 15.28 -12.16 24.73
C LEU A 172 15.60 -11.62 26.14
N VAL A 173 15.37 -12.42 27.18
CA VAL A 173 15.67 -12.02 28.57
C VAL A 173 17.17 -11.91 28.79
N GLU A 174 17.95 -12.92 28.41
CA GLU A 174 19.40 -12.93 28.54
C GLU A 174 20.07 -11.72 27.87
N VAL A 175 19.68 -11.45 26.62
CA VAL A 175 20.20 -10.29 25.86
C VAL A 175 19.77 -8.98 26.53
N SER A 176 18.53 -8.88 27.05
CA SER A 176 18.09 -7.67 27.77
C SER A 176 18.94 -7.39 28.99
N ASP A 177 19.23 -8.43 29.79
CA ASP A 177 20.04 -8.30 31.01
C ASP A 177 21.48 -7.86 30.67
N GLU A 178 22.08 -8.45 29.65
CA GLU A 178 23.45 -8.11 29.22
C GLU A 178 23.52 -6.68 28.65
N ILE A 179 22.55 -6.27 27.83
CA ILE A 179 22.50 -4.91 27.28
C ILE A 179 22.21 -3.88 28.37
N TYR A 180 21.33 -4.19 29.33
CA TYR A 180 21.09 -3.30 30.49
C TYR A 180 22.39 -3.09 31.28
N ALA A 181 23.15 -4.17 31.55
CA ALA A 181 24.46 -4.08 32.22
C ALA A 181 25.46 -3.27 31.40
N LEU A 182 25.47 -3.42 30.07
CA LEU A 182 26.33 -2.65 29.18
C LEU A 182 25.99 -1.15 29.20
N VAL A 183 24.71 -0.80 29.10
CA VAL A 183 24.22 0.60 29.17
C VAL A 183 24.68 1.25 30.48
N ASN A 184 24.48 0.57 31.61
CA ASN A 184 24.92 1.09 32.92
C ASN A 184 26.41 1.31 33.03
N ARG A 185 27.23 0.40 32.46
CA ARG A 185 28.71 0.57 32.42
C ARG A 185 29.17 1.82 31.67
N HIS A 186 28.37 2.25 30.68
CA HIS A 186 28.65 3.45 29.89
C HIS A 186 27.89 4.70 30.39
N GLY A 187 27.30 4.63 31.58
CA GLY A 187 26.56 5.77 32.19
C GLY A 187 25.29 6.18 31.40
N GLY A 188 24.70 5.22 30.74
CA GLY A 188 23.54 5.46 29.86
C GLY A 188 22.18 5.18 30.48
N ILE A 189 21.16 5.23 29.64
CA ILE A 189 19.75 4.96 29.96
C ILE A 189 19.24 3.88 29.01
N PHE A 190 18.51 2.89 29.56
CA PHE A 190 17.97 1.77 28.77
C PHE A 190 16.68 2.11 27.98
N TRP A 191 16.18 3.33 28.08
CA TRP A 191 14.99 3.87 27.39
C TRP A 191 15.17 5.38 27.17
N GLY A 192 15.59 5.77 25.99
CA GLY A 192 15.92 7.15 25.67
C GLY A 192 14.67 8.03 25.45
N GLU A 193 13.92 7.75 24.38
CA GLU A 193 12.81 8.60 23.92
C GLU A 193 11.45 7.89 23.89
N HIS A 194 11.40 6.54 23.78
CA HIS A 194 10.15 5.79 23.63
C HIS A 194 9.46 5.44 24.95
N GLY A 195 10.03 5.82 26.07
CA GLY A 195 9.56 5.48 27.41
C GLY A 195 9.88 4.04 27.83
N LYS A 196 9.66 3.73 29.10
CA LYS A 196 10.06 2.45 29.71
C LYS A 196 9.21 1.27 29.24
N GLY A 197 7.91 1.48 29.14
CA GLY A 197 6.98 0.42 28.77
C GLY A 197 7.17 -0.82 29.65
N VAL A 198 7.34 -1.96 28.99
CA VAL A 198 7.55 -3.28 29.60
C VAL A 198 8.97 -3.50 30.17
N ARG A 199 9.90 -2.57 29.95
CA ARG A 199 11.24 -2.57 30.54
C ARG A 199 11.25 -2.03 31.97
N GLY A 200 10.09 -1.79 32.57
CA GLY A 200 9.94 -1.37 33.95
C GLY A 200 10.59 -2.30 34.98
N ALA A 201 10.84 -3.57 34.64
CA ALA A 201 11.58 -4.51 35.46
C ALA A 201 13.01 -4.04 35.81
N TYR A 202 13.62 -3.21 34.94
CA TYR A 202 14.94 -2.65 35.17
C TYR A 202 14.94 -1.30 35.90
N LEU A 203 13.75 -0.74 36.18
CA LEU A 203 13.61 0.63 36.68
C LEU A 203 14.17 0.77 38.09
N GLU A 204 13.84 -0.15 39.00
CA GLU A 204 14.31 -0.13 40.40
C GLU A 204 15.84 -0.15 40.45
N GLY A 205 16.48 -1.01 39.66
CA GLY A 205 17.94 -1.09 39.58
C GLY A 205 18.60 0.19 39.06
N TRP A 206 17.86 1.02 38.30
CA TRP A 206 18.39 2.26 37.76
C TRP A 206 18.17 3.48 38.67
N ILE A 207 16.95 3.63 39.28
CA ILE A 207 16.61 4.81 40.10
C ILE A 207 16.82 4.57 41.59
N GLY A 208 17.05 3.33 42.01
CA GLY A 208 17.15 2.91 43.40
C GLY A 208 15.78 2.64 44.07
N PRO A 209 15.80 1.90 45.19
CA PRO A 209 14.59 1.40 45.83
C PRO A 209 13.68 2.54 46.38
N GLU A 210 14.25 3.60 46.94
CA GLU A 210 13.49 4.70 47.53
C GLU A 210 12.66 5.47 46.47
N ALA A 211 13.27 5.80 45.34
CA ALA A 211 12.59 6.47 44.22
C ALA A 211 11.57 5.53 43.55
N TYR A 212 11.85 4.24 43.52
CA TYR A 212 10.92 3.25 42.97
C TYR A 212 9.70 3.09 43.84
N GLU A 213 9.84 3.03 45.17
CA GLU A 213 8.75 3.01 46.13
C GLU A 213 7.86 4.26 45.99
N ALA A 214 8.46 5.43 45.83
CA ALA A 214 7.72 6.66 45.59
C ALA A 214 6.87 6.60 44.31
N LEU A 215 7.40 6.04 43.22
CA LEU A 215 6.66 5.81 41.96
C LEU A 215 5.52 4.80 42.13
N GLN A 216 5.72 3.74 42.91
CA GLN A 216 4.66 2.80 43.27
C GLN A 216 3.55 3.49 44.05
N GLY A 217 3.89 4.39 45.02
CA GLY A 217 2.95 5.21 45.76
C GLY A 217 2.11 6.12 44.86
N VAL A 218 2.74 6.78 43.88
CA VAL A 218 2.03 7.57 42.86
C VAL A 218 1.07 6.70 42.06
N LYS A 219 1.50 5.54 41.58
CA LYS A 219 0.64 4.60 40.84
C LYS A 219 -0.55 4.16 41.70
N ALA A 220 -0.33 3.80 42.95
CA ALA A 220 -1.38 3.36 43.86
C ALA A 220 -2.39 4.46 44.21
N ALA A 221 -1.95 5.73 44.27
CA ALA A 221 -2.82 6.86 44.54
C ALA A 221 -3.81 7.12 43.38
N PHE A 222 -3.37 6.98 42.13
CA PHE A 222 -4.21 7.21 40.95
C PHE A 222 -4.93 5.96 40.45
N ASP A 223 -4.41 4.77 40.73
CA ASP A 223 -4.98 3.50 40.30
C ASP A 223 -4.89 2.43 41.39
N PRO A 224 -5.62 2.62 42.50
CA PRO A 224 -5.55 1.70 43.64
C PRO A 224 -6.01 0.28 43.33
N ALA A 225 -6.79 0.09 42.26
CA ALA A 225 -7.27 -1.21 41.81
C ALA A 225 -6.40 -1.84 40.71
N GLY A 226 -5.31 -1.18 40.31
CA GLY A 226 -4.38 -1.70 39.26
C GLY A 226 -5.01 -1.95 37.92
N ARG A 227 -6.03 -1.17 37.52
CA ARG A 227 -6.80 -1.40 36.28
C ARG A 227 -6.15 -0.81 35.01
N TYR A 228 -5.37 0.25 35.17
CA TYR A 228 -4.79 0.98 34.04
C TYR A 228 -3.39 0.48 33.77
N ASN A 229 -3.21 -0.10 32.56
CA ASN A 229 -1.94 -0.61 32.07
C ASN A 229 -1.19 -1.50 33.10
N PRO A 230 -1.82 -2.58 33.58
CA PRO A 230 -1.29 -3.38 34.68
C PRO A 230 0.04 -4.04 34.32
N GLY A 231 0.93 -4.17 35.32
CA GLY A 231 2.21 -4.88 35.16
C GLY A 231 3.25 -4.18 34.27
N LYS A 232 3.08 -2.87 34.01
CA LYS A 232 4.06 -2.07 33.25
C LYS A 232 4.51 -0.89 34.08
N LEU A 233 5.66 -0.32 33.82
CA LEU A 233 6.31 0.80 34.52
C LEU A 233 6.70 0.50 35.98
N VAL A 234 5.76 0.15 36.82
CA VAL A 234 5.97 -0.20 38.25
C VAL A 234 5.17 -1.45 38.60
N ALA A 235 5.53 -2.11 39.70
CA ALA A 235 4.95 -3.40 40.15
C ALA A 235 5.03 -4.48 39.06
N THR A 236 6.21 -4.66 38.52
CA THR A 236 6.43 -5.57 37.42
C THR A 236 6.99 -6.89 37.97
N ASP A 237 6.09 -7.79 38.29
CA ASP A 237 6.42 -9.23 38.44
C ASP A 237 6.59 -9.90 37.06
N THR A 238 6.37 -9.12 36.00
CA THR A 238 6.36 -9.60 34.63
C THR A 238 7.75 -9.46 34.00
N PRO A 239 8.32 -10.51 33.44
CA PRO A 239 9.55 -10.44 32.66
C PRO A 239 9.44 -9.46 31.49
N VAL A 240 10.57 -9.02 30.99
CA VAL A 240 10.69 -8.10 29.86
C VAL A 240 9.67 -8.43 28.79
N MET A 241 8.81 -7.45 28.46
CA MET A 241 7.77 -7.50 27.43
C MET A 241 6.56 -8.43 27.69
N GLY A 242 6.46 -9.11 28.85
CA GLY A 242 5.41 -10.11 29.07
C GLY A 242 5.41 -11.27 28.07
N ILE A 243 6.34 -11.24 27.11
CA ILE A 243 6.48 -12.22 26.01
C ILE A 243 7.12 -13.51 26.53
N ALA A 244 8.05 -13.40 27.50
CA ALA A 244 8.77 -14.53 28.04
C ALA A 244 7.88 -15.49 28.83
N THR A 245 6.74 -15.04 29.35
CA THR A 245 5.85 -15.83 30.22
C THR A 245 4.60 -16.35 29.53
N THR A 246 4.20 -15.79 28.42
CA THR A 246 3.04 -16.28 27.70
C THR A 246 3.50 -17.37 26.73
N PRO A 247 3.15 -18.66 26.95
CA PRO A 247 3.49 -19.68 25.98
C PRO A 247 2.73 -19.39 24.67
N PHE A 248 3.42 -18.78 23.75
CA PHE A 248 2.93 -18.63 22.38
C PHE A 248 3.01 -20.03 21.76
N ARG A 249 1.88 -20.69 21.62
CA ARG A 249 1.86 -22.00 20.96
C ARG A 249 2.09 -21.80 19.47
N PRO A 250 2.94 -22.65 18.83
CA PRO A 250 3.22 -22.54 17.40
C PRO A 250 1.91 -22.54 16.61
N PHE A 251 1.87 -21.70 15.61
CA PHE A 251 0.72 -21.45 14.76
C PHE A 251 0.50 -22.66 13.82
N ASN A 252 -0.24 -23.66 14.25
CA ASN A 252 -0.65 -24.83 13.45
C ASN A 252 -2.04 -24.65 12.85
N ALA A 253 -2.41 -23.46 12.43
CA ALA A 253 -3.69 -23.27 11.75
C ALA A 253 -3.52 -23.45 10.24
N PRO A 254 -4.41 -24.22 9.58
CA PRO A 254 -4.38 -24.47 8.14
C PRO A 254 -4.79 -23.27 7.28
N VAL A 255 -4.92 -22.10 7.86
CA VAL A 255 -5.29 -20.86 7.15
C VAL A 255 -4.05 -20.16 6.61
N GLY A 256 -3.16 -20.89 6.03
CA GLY A 256 -2.04 -20.49 5.19
C GLY A 256 -1.36 -19.13 5.43
N ASP A 257 -0.28 -18.88 4.73
CA ASP A 257 0.58 -17.67 4.74
C ASP A 257 -0.16 -16.31 4.69
N ALA A 258 -1.41 -16.26 4.19
CA ALA A 258 -2.13 -15.00 4.04
C ALA A 258 -2.48 -14.35 5.38
N LEU A 259 -2.90 -15.13 6.39
CA LEU A 259 -3.23 -14.61 7.72
C LEU A 259 -2.00 -14.45 8.62
N GLU A 260 -0.94 -15.19 8.38
CA GLU A 260 0.35 -14.97 9.03
C GLU A 260 0.84 -13.53 8.82
N LYS A 261 0.52 -12.93 7.66
CA LYS A 261 0.84 -11.52 7.41
C LYS A 261 0.14 -10.52 8.35
N ALA A 262 -0.96 -10.91 9.01
CA ALA A 262 -1.56 -10.07 10.04
C ALA A 262 -0.64 -9.91 11.25
N PHE A 263 0.13 -10.94 11.56
CA PHE A 263 1.12 -10.91 12.64
C PHE A 263 2.37 -10.08 12.30
N ARG A 264 2.57 -9.72 11.02
CA ARG A 264 3.65 -8.83 10.59
C ARG A 264 3.36 -7.34 10.87
N CYS A 265 2.13 -6.99 11.22
CA CYS A 265 1.81 -5.60 11.55
C CYS A 265 2.61 -5.16 12.78
N ASN A 266 3.54 -4.24 12.57
CA ASN A 266 4.41 -3.68 13.61
C ASN A 266 3.86 -2.42 14.29
N GLY A 267 2.61 -2.02 13.97
CA GLY A 267 1.94 -0.90 14.62
C GLY A 267 2.43 0.50 14.19
N ASN A 268 3.20 0.63 13.10
CA ASN A 268 3.76 1.92 12.64
C ASN A 268 2.72 2.99 12.28
N ALA A 269 1.44 2.66 12.30
CA ALA A 269 0.29 3.55 12.10
C ALA A 269 0.22 4.33 10.77
N GLN A 270 1.11 4.11 9.82
CA GLN A 270 1.06 4.77 8.48
C GLN A 270 -0.26 4.54 7.74
N CYS A 271 -1.01 3.51 8.13
CA CYS A 271 -2.35 3.25 7.60
C CYS A 271 -3.46 4.14 8.22
N LEU A 272 -3.17 4.91 9.26
CA LEU A 272 -4.11 5.81 9.95
C LEU A 272 -4.02 7.23 9.37
N SER A 273 -4.21 7.37 8.07
CA SER A 273 -4.17 8.66 7.40
C SER A 273 -5.54 9.31 7.31
N TYR A 274 -5.66 10.56 7.78
CA TYR A 274 -6.84 11.40 7.61
C TYR A 274 -6.82 12.25 6.33
N ALA A 275 -5.69 12.30 5.62
CA ALA A 275 -5.56 13.12 4.42
C ALA A 275 -6.52 12.64 3.31
N ALA A 276 -7.51 13.47 2.97
CA ALA A 276 -8.56 13.16 2.00
C ALA A 276 -8.00 12.88 0.60
N SER A 277 -6.88 13.51 0.25
CA SER A 277 -6.21 13.42 -1.06
C SER A 277 -5.47 12.09 -1.30
N THR A 278 -5.27 11.26 -0.26
CA THR A 278 -4.59 9.97 -0.41
C THR A 278 -5.60 8.83 -0.48
N PRO A 279 -5.32 7.75 -1.24
CA PRO A 279 -6.18 6.58 -1.28
C PRO A 279 -6.08 5.69 -0.04
N MET A 280 -5.13 5.96 0.89
CA MET A 280 -4.93 5.13 2.08
C MET A 280 -6.19 5.04 2.93
N CYS A 281 -6.58 3.81 3.18
CA CYS A 281 -7.73 3.31 3.91
C CYS A 281 -9.01 4.18 3.90
N PRO A 282 -9.80 4.10 2.83
CA PRO A 282 -11.03 4.87 2.71
C PRO A 282 -12.00 4.63 3.87
N SER A 283 -12.21 3.36 4.25
CA SER A 283 -13.16 3.04 5.32
C SER A 283 -12.78 3.64 6.68
N PHE A 284 -11.49 3.71 7.02
CA PHE A 284 -11.04 4.41 8.22
C PHE A 284 -11.39 5.90 8.17
N LYS A 285 -11.12 6.57 7.03
CA LYS A 285 -11.45 8.00 6.85
C LYS A 285 -12.94 8.30 6.95
N ALA A 286 -13.78 7.41 6.44
CA ALA A 286 -15.23 7.61 6.49
C ALA A 286 -15.84 7.34 7.87
N THR A 287 -15.24 6.45 8.66
CA THR A 287 -15.77 6.04 9.96
C THR A 287 -15.06 6.69 11.14
N GLU A 288 -13.79 7.08 10.95
CA GLU A 288 -12.87 7.53 12.02
C GLU A 288 -12.70 6.49 13.15
N ASP A 289 -13.10 5.24 12.87
CA ASP A 289 -13.06 4.12 13.80
C ASP A 289 -11.86 3.21 13.45
N LEU A 290 -10.98 3.01 14.43
CA LEU A 290 -9.77 2.18 14.28
C LEU A 290 -10.08 0.75 13.85
N ARG A 291 -11.23 0.19 14.21
CA ARG A 291 -11.66 -1.16 13.77
C ARG A 291 -11.69 -1.29 12.26
N HIS A 292 -12.01 -0.20 11.55
CA HIS A 292 -12.09 -0.14 10.10
C HIS A 292 -10.76 0.27 9.43
N SER A 293 -9.68 0.43 10.20
CA SER A 293 -8.34 0.64 9.67
C SER A 293 -7.64 -0.68 9.28
N PRO A 294 -6.60 -0.66 8.45
CA PRO A 294 -5.78 -1.83 8.20
C PRO A 294 -5.19 -2.45 9.47
N LYS A 295 -4.69 -1.61 10.41
CA LYS A 295 -4.20 -2.06 11.71
C LYS A 295 -5.30 -2.76 12.50
N GLY A 296 -6.45 -2.12 12.69
CA GLY A 296 -7.56 -2.70 13.45
C GLY A 296 -8.07 -4.02 12.86
N ARG A 297 -8.14 -4.12 11.53
CA ARG A 297 -8.48 -5.39 10.86
C ARG A 297 -7.43 -6.48 11.07
N ALA A 298 -6.14 -6.14 11.02
CA ALA A 298 -5.06 -7.09 11.32
C ALA A 298 -5.15 -7.56 12.78
N ASP A 299 -5.39 -6.64 13.73
CA ASP A 299 -5.57 -6.96 15.14
C ASP A 299 -6.78 -7.86 15.37
N ALA A 300 -7.93 -7.56 14.73
CA ALA A 300 -9.13 -8.39 14.83
C ALA A 300 -8.92 -9.79 14.27
N MET A 301 -8.23 -9.92 13.13
CA MET A 301 -7.89 -11.23 12.55
C MET A 301 -6.95 -12.02 13.45
N ARG A 302 -5.95 -11.38 14.05
CA ARG A 302 -5.05 -12.02 15.03
C ARG A 302 -5.84 -12.53 16.25
N ALA A 303 -6.66 -11.66 16.84
CA ALA A 303 -7.46 -12.00 18.01
C ALA A 303 -8.47 -13.14 17.72
N TRP A 304 -9.11 -13.12 16.55
CA TRP A 304 -10.00 -14.17 16.11
C TRP A 304 -9.28 -15.52 15.94
N GLN A 305 -8.09 -15.52 15.34
CA GLN A 305 -7.28 -16.74 15.20
C GLN A 305 -6.79 -17.26 16.55
N GLU A 306 -6.33 -16.35 17.41
CA GLU A 306 -5.90 -16.69 18.76
C GLU A 306 -7.04 -17.31 19.57
N GLY A 307 -8.23 -16.73 19.50
CA GLY A 307 -9.43 -17.28 20.13
C GLY A 307 -9.75 -18.71 19.69
N ARG A 308 -9.64 -18.99 18.40
CA ARG A 308 -9.82 -20.36 17.85
C ARG A 308 -8.74 -21.34 18.32
N ARG A 309 -7.54 -20.86 18.54
CA ARG A 309 -6.39 -21.66 18.99
C ARG A 309 -6.45 -21.98 20.48
N THR A 310 -6.79 -20.98 21.29
CA THR A 310 -6.80 -21.10 22.76
C THR A 310 -8.13 -21.54 23.33
N GLY A 311 -9.21 -21.45 22.55
CA GLY A 311 -10.59 -21.63 23.02
C GLY A 311 -11.15 -20.41 23.78
N VAL A 312 -10.38 -19.32 23.91
CA VAL A 312 -10.80 -18.07 24.58
C VAL A 312 -11.11 -17.03 23.51
N GLN A 313 -12.38 -16.96 23.11
CA GLN A 313 -12.84 -16.07 22.06
C GLN A 313 -12.91 -14.62 22.58
N THR A 314 -12.12 -13.74 21.98
CA THR A 314 -12.10 -12.29 22.30
C THR A 314 -12.69 -11.42 21.19
N VAL A 315 -12.82 -11.98 19.99
CA VAL A 315 -13.47 -11.34 18.84
C VAL A 315 -14.45 -12.33 18.21
N GLU A 316 -15.71 -11.96 18.19
CA GLU A 316 -16.76 -12.75 17.55
C GLU A 316 -16.58 -12.76 16.01
N GLU A 317 -16.87 -13.92 15.39
CA GLU A 317 -16.75 -14.07 13.94
C GLU A 317 -17.65 -13.09 13.18
N ALA A 318 -18.82 -12.76 13.73
CA ALA A 318 -19.74 -11.79 13.14
C ALA A 318 -19.15 -10.35 13.12
N ASP A 319 -18.49 -9.95 14.20
CA ASP A 319 -17.84 -8.64 14.32
C ASP A 319 -16.64 -8.54 13.38
N LEU A 320 -15.84 -9.60 13.29
CA LEU A 320 -14.75 -9.68 12.32
C LEU A 320 -15.27 -9.52 10.89
N LEU A 321 -16.30 -10.30 10.51
CA LEU A 321 -16.90 -10.21 9.17
C LEU A 321 -17.46 -8.81 8.89
N GLY A 322 -18.14 -8.18 9.86
CA GLY A 322 -18.64 -6.80 9.75
C GLY A 322 -17.52 -5.80 9.49
N THR A 323 -16.40 -5.94 10.22
CA THR A 323 -15.21 -5.10 10.03
C THR A 323 -14.56 -5.30 8.66
N LEU A 324 -14.50 -6.55 8.18
CA LEU A 324 -13.93 -6.89 6.87
C LEU A 324 -14.83 -6.49 5.71
N ASP A 325 -16.15 -6.51 5.85
CA ASP A 325 -17.11 -6.13 4.81
C ASP A 325 -17.00 -4.65 4.41
N THR A 326 -16.53 -3.79 5.32
CA THR A 326 -16.28 -2.37 5.03
C THR A 326 -14.96 -2.12 4.27
N CYS A 327 -14.17 -3.14 3.98
CA CYS A 327 -12.93 -3.01 3.21
C CYS A 327 -13.22 -2.92 1.70
N LEU A 328 -12.86 -1.80 1.07
CA LEU A 328 -13.08 -1.55 -0.36
C LEU A 328 -12.13 -2.33 -1.29
N GLY A 329 -11.14 -3.03 -0.76
CA GLY A 329 -10.21 -3.81 -1.59
C GLY A 329 -9.22 -2.99 -2.42
N CYS A 330 -9.01 -1.72 -2.11
CA CYS A 330 -8.17 -0.79 -2.88
C CYS A 330 -6.66 -1.10 -2.84
N LYS A 331 -6.21 -2.01 -1.96
CA LYS A 331 -4.80 -2.42 -1.77
C LYS A 331 -3.80 -1.31 -1.41
N ALA A 332 -4.26 -0.10 -1.09
CA ALA A 332 -3.37 0.97 -0.66
C ALA A 332 -2.53 0.57 0.58
N CYS A 333 -3.10 -0.23 1.49
CA CYS A 333 -2.36 -0.77 2.63
C CYS A 333 -1.22 -1.72 2.21
N ALA A 334 -1.39 -2.52 1.16
CA ALA A 334 -0.36 -3.43 0.69
C ALA A 334 0.80 -2.68 0.01
N SER A 335 0.52 -1.59 -0.72
CA SER A 335 1.53 -0.82 -1.45
C SER A 335 2.27 0.20 -0.58
N SER A 336 1.57 0.82 0.40
CA SER A 336 2.16 1.89 1.22
C SER A 336 2.69 1.40 2.57
N CYS A 337 2.30 0.20 3.04
CA CYS A 337 2.79 -0.35 4.29
C CYS A 337 4.20 -0.92 4.11
N PRO A 338 5.19 -0.49 4.91
CA PRO A 338 6.56 -0.98 4.80
C PRO A 338 6.67 -2.49 5.06
N VAL A 339 5.82 -3.05 5.91
CA VAL A 339 5.73 -4.51 6.18
C VAL A 339 4.68 -5.23 5.32
N GLN A 340 4.11 -4.54 4.34
CA GLN A 340 3.21 -5.09 3.31
C GLN A 340 2.01 -5.89 3.85
N VAL A 341 1.35 -5.35 4.86
CA VAL A 341 0.11 -5.94 5.41
C VAL A 341 -1.02 -5.77 4.39
N ASP A 342 -1.35 -6.85 3.68
CA ASP A 342 -2.34 -6.88 2.60
C ASP A 342 -3.72 -7.32 3.12
N ILE A 343 -4.47 -6.37 3.66
CA ILE A 343 -5.81 -6.63 4.20
C ILE A 343 -6.77 -7.28 3.20
N PRO A 344 -6.85 -6.86 1.91
CA PRO A 344 -7.70 -7.54 0.94
C PRO A 344 -7.41 -9.03 0.78
N SER A 345 -6.14 -9.43 0.69
CA SER A 345 -5.77 -10.85 0.58
C SER A 345 -6.09 -11.62 1.86
N MET A 346 -5.87 -11.03 3.04
CA MET A 346 -6.24 -11.63 4.32
C MET A 346 -7.75 -11.76 4.50
N ARG A 347 -8.53 -10.74 4.07
CA ARG A 347 -10.00 -10.81 4.03
C ARG A 347 -10.46 -11.98 3.18
N ALA A 348 -9.89 -12.16 2.00
CA ALA A 348 -10.23 -13.28 1.13
C ALA A 348 -9.96 -14.64 1.79
N ALA A 349 -8.85 -14.78 2.54
CA ALA A 349 -8.55 -16.01 3.30
C ALA A 349 -9.56 -16.27 4.43
N VAL A 350 -9.94 -15.22 5.20
CA VAL A 350 -11.01 -15.35 6.22
C VAL A 350 -12.34 -15.75 5.56
N TYR A 351 -12.72 -15.13 4.45
CA TYR A 351 -13.94 -15.47 3.74
C TYR A 351 -13.93 -16.91 3.20
N ALA A 352 -12.77 -17.37 2.70
CA ALA A 352 -12.62 -18.76 2.28
C ALA A 352 -12.86 -19.75 3.44
N ASP A 353 -12.25 -19.51 4.60
CA ASP A 353 -12.41 -20.35 5.79
C ASP A 353 -13.84 -20.31 6.34
N VAL A 354 -14.41 -19.13 6.53
CA VAL A 354 -15.74 -18.98 7.11
C VAL A 354 -16.82 -19.57 6.19
N TYR A 355 -16.77 -19.23 4.90
CA TYR A 355 -17.78 -19.67 3.95
C TYR A 355 -17.56 -21.08 3.38
N ALA A 356 -16.52 -21.77 3.79
CA ALA A 356 -16.46 -23.23 3.69
C ALA A 356 -17.42 -23.92 4.67
N ARG A 357 -17.75 -23.26 5.79
CA ARG A 357 -18.58 -23.77 6.89
C ARG A 357 -19.98 -23.15 6.95
N LYS A 358 -20.14 -21.95 6.44
CA LYS A 358 -21.38 -21.16 6.50
C LYS A 358 -21.85 -20.75 5.10
N ALA A 359 -23.15 -20.50 4.96
CA ALA A 359 -23.70 -19.99 3.72
C ALA A 359 -23.23 -18.54 3.46
N ARG A 360 -22.80 -18.27 2.22
CA ARG A 360 -22.46 -16.91 1.79
C ARG A 360 -23.71 -16.03 1.68
N PRO A 361 -23.59 -14.71 1.91
CA PRO A 361 -24.63 -13.75 1.60
C PRO A 361 -25.14 -13.88 0.16
N LEU A 362 -26.43 -13.63 -0.05
CA LEU A 362 -27.06 -13.78 -1.37
C LEU A 362 -26.41 -12.86 -2.42
N THR A 363 -26.08 -11.62 -2.03
CA THR A 363 -25.38 -10.66 -2.89
C THR A 363 -24.04 -11.22 -3.36
N ASP A 364 -23.24 -11.81 -2.47
CA ASP A 364 -21.93 -12.36 -2.81
C ASP A 364 -22.06 -13.59 -3.74
N ARG A 365 -23.08 -14.43 -3.51
CA ARG A 365 -23.40 -15.57 -4.41
C ARG A 365 -23.78 -15.07 -5.81
N ALA A 366 -24.62 -14.04 -5.87
CA ALA A 366 -25.04 -13.45 -7.13
C ALA A 366 -23.87 -12.84 -7.90
N MET A 367 -22.96 -12.18 -7.20
CA MET A 367 -21.76 -11.58 -7.80
C MET A 367 -20.78 -12.64 -8.34
N LEU A 368 -20.54 -13.71 -7.59
CA LEU A 368 -19.72 -14.85 -8.05
C LEU A 368 -20.32 -15.50 -9.30
N LEU A 369 -21.63 -15.68 -9.32
CA LEU A 369 -22.32 -16.23 -10.47
C LEU A 369 -22.28 -15.27 -11.68
N ALA A 370 -22.50 -13.98 -11.45
CA ALA A 370 -22.45 -12.96 -12.50
C ALA A 370 -21.07 -12.88 -13.15
N GLU A 371 -19.97 -12.91 -12.34
CA GLU A 371 -18.62 -12.92 -12.90
C GLU A 371 -18.36 -14.17 -13.75
N ARG A 372 -18.77 -15.36 -13.28
CA ARG A 372 -18.62 -16.61 -14.03
C ARG A 372 -19.41 -16.62 -15.34
N LEU A 373 -20.63 -16.07 -15.31
CA LEU A 373 -21.52 -16.02 -16.47
C LEU A 373 -21.30 -14.77 -17.33
N SER A 374 -20.41 -13.84 -16.95
CA SER A 374 -20.21 -12.57 -17.63
C SER A 374 -19.96 -12.68 -19.15
N PRO A 375 -19.24 -13.68 -19.70
CA PRO A 375 -19.13 -13.83 -21.16
C PRO A 375 -20.48 -14.06 -21.85
N TRP A 376 -21.37 -14.81 -21.19
CA TRP A 376 -22.73 -15.04 -21.69
C TRP A 376 -23.63 -13.81 -21.51
N LEU A 377 -23.50 -13.11 -20.37
CA LEU A 377 -24.26 -11.90 -20.11
C LEU A 377 -23.92 -10.79 -21.14
N VAL A 378 -22.65 -10.60 -21.45
CA VAL A 378 -22.21 -9.65 -22.48
C VAL A 378 -22.73 -10.02 -23.86
N ARG A 379 -22.70 -11.31 -24.23
CA ARG A 379 -23.25 -11.77 -25.53
C ARG A 379 -24.76 -11.63 -25.60
N ALA A 380 -25.47 -11.87 -24.49
CA ALA A 380 -26.92 -11.75 -24.41
C ALA A 380 -27.42 -10.30 -24.22
N ALA A 381 -26.52 -9.37 -23.86
CA ALA A 381 -26.88 -7.99 -23.56
C ALA A 381 -27.77 -7.32 -24.65
N PRO A 382 -27.53 -7.48 -25.96
CA PRO A 382 -28.38 -6.89 -26.99
C PRO A 382 -29.83 -7.37 -26.90
N LEU A 383 -30.04 -8.63 -26.53
CA LEU A 383 -31.40 -9.22 -26.43
C LEU A 383 -32.05 -8.89 -25.09
N THR A 384 -31.29 -8.77 -24.01
CA THR A 384 -31.80 -8.54 -22.66
C THR A 384 -31.92 -7.06 -22.30
N ARG A 385 -31.27 -6.16 -23.04
CA ARG A 385 -31.28 -4.72 -22.82
C ARG A 385 -32.69 -4.10 -22.69
N PRO A 386 -33.67 -4.41 -23.51
CA PRO A 386 -35.03 -3.84 -23.36
C PRO A 386 -35.69 -4.22 -22.02
N PHE A 387 -35.35 -5.36 -21.46
CA PHE A 387 -35.92 -5.88 -20.20
C PHE A 387 -35.11 -5.48 -18.98
N TRP A 388 -33.92 -4.93 -19.17
CA TRP A 388 -32.99 -4.58 -18.09
C TRP A 388 -33.60 -3.60 -17.07
N PRO A 389 -34.34 -2.53 -17.43
CA PRO A 389 -34.90 -1.63 -16.43
C PRO A 389 -35.84 -2.32 -15.42
N LEU A 390 -36.58 -3.33 -15.86
CA LEU A 390 -37.42 -4.15 -14.97
C LEU A 390 -36.59 -5.13 -14.15
N ALA A 391 -35.69 -5.88 -14.80
CA ALA A 391 -34.81 -6.82 -14.16
C ALA A 391 -33.95 -6.15 -13.10
N ARG A 392 -33.42 -4.96 -13.38
CA ARG A 392 -32.63 -4.14 -12.45
C ARG A 392 -33.37 -3.88 -11.14
N ARG A 393 -34.63 -3.42 -11.20
CA ARG A 393 -35.46 -3.16 -10.00
C ARG A 393 -35.67 -4.41 -9.13
N ILE A 394 -35.83 -5.56 -9.78
CA ILE A 394 -35.96 -6.83 -9.08
C ILE A 394 -34.64 -7.21 -8.41
N PHE A 395 -33.52 -7.11 -9.13
CA PHE A 395 -32.20 -7.39 -8.59
C PHE A 395 -31.84 -6.44 -7.44
N GLU A 396 -32.11 -5.15 -7.57
CA GLU A 396 -31.90 -4.16 -6.51
C GLU A 396 -32.62 -4.59 -5.23
N ARG A 397 -33.92 -4.90 -5.33
CA ARG A 397 -34.72 -5.30 -4.17
C ARG A 397 -34.29 -6.64 -3.56
N VAL A 398 -33.99 -7.64 -4.38
CA VAL A 398 -33.67 -9.00 -3.91
C VAL A 398 -32.26 -9.08 -3.35
N LEU A 399 -31.31 -8.35 -3.93
CA LEU A 399 -29.90 -8.39 -3.54
C LEU A 399 -29.52 -7.34 -2.50
N GLY A 400 -30.42 -6.41 -2.15
CA GLY A 400 -30.11 -5.30 -1.24
C GLY A 400 -29.04 -4.39 -1.82
N VAL A 401 -29.21 -3.98 -3.07
CA VAL A 401 -28.35 -3.05 -3.79
C VAL A 401 -29.18 -1.93 -4.40
N THR A 402 -28.56 -0.79 -4.61
CA THR A 402 -29.21 0.43 -5.09
C THR A 402 -28.44 1.04 -6.26
N ASP A 403 -29.15 1.70 -7.16
CA ASP A 403 -28.59 2.49 -8.25
C ASP A 403 -27.63 1.71 -9.17
N LEU A 404 -27.98 0.47 -9.52
CA LEU A 404 -27.26 -0.27 -10.56
C LEU A 404 -27.30 0.50 -11.89
N PRO A 405 -26.32 0.33 -12.79
CA PRO A 405 -26.31 1.02 -14.09
C PRO A 405 -27.60 0.91 -14.86
N GLY A 406 -28.09 2.03 -15.41
CA GLY A 406 -29.42 2.15 -16.00
C GLY A 406 -29.63 1.35 -17.28
N SER A 407 -28.58 1.02 -18.02
CA SER A 407 -28.64 0.31 -19.29
C SER A 407 -27.49 -0.67 -19.47
N LEU A 408 -27.71 -1.70 -20.29
CA LEU A 408 -26.64 -2.56 -20.77
C LEU A 408 -26.00 -1.95 -22.00
N ALA A 409 -24.69 -2.16 -22.19
CA ALA A 409 -23.94 -1.65 -23.32
C ALA A 409 -24.40 -2.28 -24.65
N ARG A 410 -24.34 -1.50 -25.72
CA ARG A 410 -24.47 -2.01 -27.08
C ARG A 410 -23.19 -2.67 -27.53
N PRO A 411 -23.24 -3.68 -28.38
CA PRO A 411 -22.03 -4.27 -28.92
C PRO A 411 -21.31 -3.27 -29.82
N LEU A 412 -20.00 -3.24 -29.69
CA LEU A 412 -19.11 -2.50 -30.60
C LEU A 412 -19.31 -2.95 -32.08
N PRO A 413 -18.98 -2.10 -33.06
CA PRO A 413 -18.95 -2.49 -34.48
C PRO A 413 -18.14 -3.78 -34.70
N ARG A 414 -18.60 -4.64 -35.62
CA ARG A 414 -17.93 -5.92 -35.88
C ARG A 414 -16.44 -5.76 -36.23
N ALA A 415 -16.12 -4.72 -36.99
CA ALA A 415 -14.72 -4.43 -37.39
C ALA A 415 -13.80 -4.10 -36.19
N ALA A 416 -14.34 -3.63 -35.08
CA ALA A 416 -13.57 -3.33 -33.87
C ALA A 416 -13.46 -4.53 -32.92
N ARG A 417 -14.21 -5.61 -33.14
CA ARG A 417 -14.22 -6.80 -32.27
C ARG A 417 -13.27 -7.88 -32.75
N LEU A 418 -12.64 -8.58 -31.82
CA LEU A 418 -11.76 -9.72 -32.11
C LEU A 418 -12.08 -10.84 -31.12
N SER A 419 -12.39 -12.02 -31.59
CA SER A 419 -12.56 -13.18 -30.70
C SER A 419 -11.21 -13.76 -30.28
N VAL A 420 -11.17 -14.47 -29.15
CA VAL A 420 -9.95 -15.18 -28.70
C VAL A 420 -9.52 -16.27 -29.69
N ARG A 421 -10.45 -16.76 -30.55
CA ARG A 421 -10.12 -17.75 -31.60
C ARG A 421 -9.39 -17.11 -32.78
N GLU A 422 -9.75 -15.87 -33.11
CA GLU A 422 -9.14 -15.10 -34.20
C GLU A 422 -7.76 -14.54 -33.85
N LEU A 423 -7.41 -14.45 -32.53
CA LEU A 423 -6.06 -14.08 -32.10
C LEU A 423 -5.01 -15.04 -32.67
N GLY A 424 -4.11 -14.49 -33.49
CA GLY A 424 -3.01 -15.24 -34.12
C GLY A 424 -3.37 -15.99 -35.41
N SER A 425 -4.66 -15.98 -35.83
CA SER A 425 -5.10 -16.59 -37.11
C SER A 425 -5.31 -15.55 -38.24
N GLU A 426 -5.52 -14.28 -37.88
CA GLU A 426 -5.70 -13.17 -38.80
C GLU A 426 -4.45 -12.26 -38.83
N SER A 427 -4.14 -11.74 -40.05
CA SER A 427 -3.19 -10.63 -40.15
C SER A 427 -3.85 -9.37 -39.56
N LEU A 428 -3.27 -8.86 -38.49
CA LEU A 428 -3.77 -7.63 -37.86
C LEU A 428 -3.34 -6.40 -38.71
N PRO A 429 -4.21 -5.38 -38.81
CA PRO A 429 -3.85 -4.10 -39.41
C PRO A 429 -2.59 -3.50 -38.78
N GLU A 430 -1.87 -2.70 -39.56
CA GLU A 430 -0.74 -1.92 -39.04
C GLU A 430 -1.21 -1.01 -37.88
N ARG A 431 -0.34 -0.79 -36.86
CA ARG A 431 -0.65 -0.03 -35.65
C ARG A 431 -1.86 -0.53 -34.84
N THR A 432 -2.16 -1.84 -34.95
CA THR A 432 -3.20 -2.45 -34.12
C THR A 432 -2.84 -2.37 -32.65
N VAL A 433 -3.83 -2.02 -31.82
CA VAL A 433 -3.77 -2.08 -30.35
C VAL A 433 -4.87 -3.03 -29.87
N LEU A 434 -4.50 -4.06 -29.14
CA LEU A 434 -5.44 -5.00 -28.54
C LEU A 434 -5.98 -4.43 -27.22
N VAL A 435 -7.28 -4.21 -27.16
CA VAL A 435 -7.97 -3.63 -26.00
C VAL A 435 -8.67 -4.73 -25.22
N TRP A 436 -8.28 -4.89 -23.96
CA TRP A 436 -8.84 -5.87 -23.03
C TRP A 436 -9.74 -5.18 -22.02
N MET A 437 -10.92 -5.76 -21.74
CA MET A 437 -11.94 -5.16 -20.87
C MET A 437 -12.28 -6.10 -19.72
N ASP A 438 -12.57 -5.52 -18.56
CA ASP A 438 -13.29 -6.21 -17.50
C ASP A 438 -14.78 -6.35 -17.82
N TRP A 439 -15.48 -7.18 -17.06
CA TRP A 439 -16.88 -7.48 -17.35
C TRP A 439 -17.86 -6.32 -17.03
N PHE A 440 -17.51 -5.43 -16.08
CA PHE A 440 -18.32 -4.25 -15.81
C PHE A 440 -18.25 -3.25 -16.99
N SER A 441 -17.02 -2.95 -17.44
CA SER A 441 -16.80 -2.08 -18.60
C SER A 441 -17.45 -2.67 -19.86
N ALA A 442 -17.35 -3.98 -20.04
CA ALA A 442 -17.94 -4.65 -21.21
C ALA A 442 -19.49 -4.66 -21.17
N LEU A 443 -20.12 -4.80 -19.99
CA LEU A 443 -21.56 -4.96 -19.85
C LEU A 443 -22.30 -3.65 -19.68
N TYR A 444 -21.69 -2.63 -19.07
CA TYR A 444 -22.39 -1.41 -18.65
C TYR A 444 -21.84 -0.10 -19.24
N ASP A 445 -20.59 -0.08 -19.72
CA ASP A 445 -19.90 1.18 -20.07
C ASP A 445 -19.75 1.37 -21.58
N GLU A 446 -20.90 1.51 -22.27
CA GLU A 446 -20.96 1.77 -23.70
C GLU A 446 -20.21 3.06 -24.10
N ALA A 447 -20.32 4.11 -23.26
CA ALA A 447 -19.68 5.39 -23.53
C ALA A 447 -18.15 5.25 -23.58
N THR A 448 -17.55 4.58 -22.61
CA THR A 448 -16.10 4.37 -22.59
C THR A 448 -15.61 3.48 -23.72
N GLN A 449 -16.36 2.43 -24.08
CA GLN A 449 -16.02 1.61 -25.25
C GLN A 449 -15.94 2.45 -26.53
N SER A 450 -16.92 3.35 -26.73
CA SER A 450 -16.94 4.30 -27.85
C SER A 450 -15.82 5.33 -27.75
N ASP A 451 -15.58 5.89 -26.57
CA ASP A 451 -14.51 6.86 -26.31
C ASP A 451 -13.12 6.30 -26.64
N VAL A 452 -12.85 5.07 -26.21
CA VAL A 452 -11.57 4.39 -26.46
C VAL A 452 -11.40 4.05 -27.94
N LEU A 453 -12.48 3.58 -28.59
CA LEU A 453 -12.47 3.31 -30.03
C LEU A 453 -12.13 4.59 -30.82
N ARG A 454 -12.87 5.68 -30.56
CA ARG A 454 -12.67 6.97 -31.24
C ARG A 454 -11.30 7.57 -30.91
N GLY A 455 -10.90 7.61 -29.64
CA GLY A 455 -9.67 8.21 -29.20
C GLY A 455 -8.43 7.55 -29.78
N LEU A 456 -8.35 6.24 -29.73
CA LEU A 456 -7.24 5.53 -30.35
C LEU A 456 -7.23 5.66 -31.88
N THR A 457 -8.42 5.67 -32.51
CA THR A 457 -8.51 5.86 -33.96
C THR A 457 -8.07 7.28 -34.35
N ALA A 458 -8.48 8.30 -33.64
CA ALA A 458 -8.07 9.69 -33.87
C ALA A 458 -6.56 9.89 -33.67
N LEU A 459 -5.94 9.11 -32.77
CA LEU A 459 -4.49 9.07 -32.55
C LEU A 459 -3.76 8.23 -33.62
N GLY A 460 -4.46 7.67 -34.61
CA GLY A 460 -3.88 6.92 -35.72
C GLY A 460 -3.61 5.44 -35.43
N TYR A 461 -4.23 4.84 -34.41
CA TYR A 461 -4.17 3.41 -34.11
C TYR A 461 -5.40 2.67 -34.64
N ALA A 462 -5.28 1.34 -34.76
CA ALA A 462 -6.36 0.44 -35.14
C ALA A 462 -6.79 -0.40 -33.91
N PRO A 463 -7.69 0.13 -33.02
CA PRO A 463 -8.08 -0.59 -31.81
C PRO A 463 -8.94 -1.82 -32.13
N ARG A 464 -8.57 -2.97 -31.54
CA ARG A 464 -9.28 -4.23 -31.64
C ARG A 464 -9.65 -4.71 -30.24
N PHE A 465 -10.92 -4.68 -29.91
CA PHE A 465 -11.44 -5.11 -28.62
C PHE A 465 -11.55 -6.63 -28.58
N VAL A 466 -10.73 -7.22 -27.72
CA VAL A 466 -10.73 -8.68 -27.55
C VAL A 466 -11.97 -9.11 -26.78
N GLU A 467 -12.53 -10.26 -27.17
CA GLU A 467 -13.66 -10.90 -26.50
C GLU A 467 -13.42 -10.96 -24.99
N MET A 468 -14.35 -10.40 -24.21
CA MET A 468 -14.23 -10.30 -22.77
C MET A 468 -14.19 -11.68 -22.10
N LEU A 469 -13.19 -11.89 -21.25
CA LEU A 469 -13.06 -13.01 -20.34
C LEU A 469 -12.95 -12.50 -18.90
N PRO A 470 -13.62 -13.16 -17.92
CA PRO A 470 -13.56 -12.74 -16.52
C PRO A 470 -12.15 -12.95 -15.95
N ALA A 471 -11.70 -11.98 -15.18
CA ALA A 471 -10.40 -12.03 -14.50
C ALA A 471 -10.42 -12.82 -13.18
N GLY A 472 -11.59 -13.17 -12.67
CA GLY A 472 -11.73 -13.81 -11.38
C GLY A 472 -11.55 -12.86 -10.18
N LYS A 473 -11.56 -11.53 -10.41
CA LYS A 473 -11.30 -10.57 -9.34
C LYS A 473 -12.35 -10.65 -8.23
N VAL A 474 -13.63 -10.76 -8.57
CA VAL A 474 -14.70 -10.92 -7.58
C VAL A 474 -14.53 -12.24 -6.82
N ALA A 475 -14.21 -13.31 -7.52
CA ALA A 475 -13.94 -14.62 -6.89
C ALA A 475 -12.75 -14.54 -5.92
N GLY A 476 -11.65 -13.91 -6.33
CA GLY A 476 -10.50 -13.68 -5.48
C GLY A 476 -10.82 -12.85 -4.24
N ASP A 477 -11.49 -11.71 -4.43
CA ASP A 477 -11.86 -10.79 -3.33
C ASP A 477 -12.84 -11.42 -2.32
N LEU A 478 -13.68 -12.34 -2.77
CA LEU A 478 -14.66 -13.07 -1.95
C LEU A 478 -14.14 -14.43 -1.44
N GLY A 479 -12.87 -14.79 -1.68
CA GLY A 479 -12.28 -16.02 -1.17
C GLY A 479 -12.74 -17.30 -1.90
N ASP A 480 -13.17 -17.20 -3.16
CA ASP A 480 -13.39 -18.36 -4.03
C ASP A 480 -12.12 -18.63 -4.85
N ALA A 481 -11.12 -19.22 -4.20
CA ALA A 481 -9.82 -19.47 -4.80
C ALA A 481 -9.88 -20.36 -6.05
N ALA A 482 -10.75 -21.37 -6.05
CA ALA A 482 -10.92 -22.27 -7.19
C ALA A 482 -11.55 -21.55 -8.39
N GLY A 483 -12.59 -20.75 -8.16
CA GLY A 483 -13.22 -19.92 -9.18
C GLY A 483 -12.25 -18.87 -9.74
N PHE A 484 -11.50 -18.20 -8.87
CA PHE A 484 -10.43 -17.27 -9.27
C PHE A 484 -9.42 -17.96 -10.19
N ARG A 485 -8.85 -19.10 -9.75
CA ARG A 485 -7.83 -19.82 -10.51
C ARG A 485 -8.32 -20.24 -11.88
N ALA A 486 -9.52 -20.83 -11.97
CA ALA A 486 -10.08 -21.29 -13.23
C ALA A 486 -10.32 -20.16 -14.25
N MET A 487 -10.77 -18.98 -13.79
CA MET A 487 -10.95 -17.82 -14.65
C MET A 487 -9.60 -17.19 -15.04
N ALA A 488 -8.69 -17.08 -14.10
CA ALA A 488 -7.37 -16.51 -14.31
C ALA A 488 -6.52 -17.33 -15.30
N ASP A 489 -6.56 -18.66 -15.23
CA ASP A 489 -5.87 -19.55 -16.17
C ASP A 489 -6.39 -19.37 -17.61
N ARG A 490 -7.72 -19.22 -17.78
CA ARG A 490 -8.33 -18.97 -19.08
C ARG A 490 -7.91 -17.61 -19.66
N LEU A 491 -7.97 -16.57 -18.85
CA LEU A 491 -7.58 -15.23 -19.26
C LEU A 491 -6.07 -15.18 -19.59
N SER A 492 -5.22 -15.78 -18.76
CA SER A 492 -3.78 -15.86 -19.00
C SER A 492 -3.45 -16.56 -20.32
N ALA A 493 -4.17 -17.65 -20.66
CA ALA A 493 -4.02 -18.34 -21.93
C ALA A 493 -4.42 -17.44 -23.13
N ALA A 494 -5.48 -16.64 -23.00
CA ALA A 494 -5.89 -15.69 -24.03
C ALA A 494 -4.89 -14.53 -24.17
N LEU A 495 -4.37 -14.00 -23.04
CA LEU A 495 -3.34 -12.96 -23.05
C LEU A 495 -2.06 -13.43 -23.73
N ARG A 496 -1.62 -14.68 -23.51
CA ARG A 496 -0.48 -15.25 -24.23
C ARG A 496 -0.70 -15.30 -25.76
N LYS A 497 -1.93 -15.61 -26.21
CA LYS A 497 -2.26 -15.54 -27.64
C LYS A 497 -2.20 -14.10 -28.16
N GLY A 498 -2.70 -13.15 -27.38
CA GLY A 498 -2.59 -11.72 -27.71
C GLY A 498 -1.14 -11.27 -27.84
N ALA A 499 -0.31 -11.62 -26.85
CA ALA A 499 1.12 -11.27 -26.85
C ALA A 499 1.87 -11.87 -28.04
N ALA A 500 1.51 -13.09 -28.45
CA ALA A 500 2.11 -13.76 -29.63
C ALA A 500 1.85 -13.02 -30.96
N THR A 501 0.86 -12.11 -31.02
CA THR A 501 0.61 -11.27 -32.22
C THR A 501 1.64 -10.15 -32.40
N GLY A 502 2.41 -9.82 -31.34
CA GLY A 502 3.32 -8.67 -31.32
C GLY A 502 2.62 -7.31 -31.20
N ALA A 503 1.28 -7.25 -31.23
CA ALA A 503 0.54 -6.01 -31.07
C ALA A 503 0.53 -5.55 -29.59
N PRO A 504 0.65 -4.24 -29.32
CA PRO A 504 0.50 -3.71 -27.98
C PRO A 504 -0.84 -4.11 -27.34
N MET A 505 -0.80 -4.47 -26.06
CA MET A 505 -1.98 -4.87 -25.30
C MET A 505 -2.27 -3.86 -24.19
N ILE A 506 -3.46 -3.28 -24.18
CA ILE A 506 -3.91 -2.37 -23.13
C ILE A 506 -5.12 -2.93 -22.40
N GLY A 507 -5.20 -2.63 -21.10
CA GLY A 507 -6.38 -2.91 -20.29
C GLY A 507 -7.14 -1.62 -20.00
N LEU A 508 -8.47 -1.66 -20.16
CA LEU A 508 -9.30 -0.47 -20.13
C LEU A 508 -9.50 0.09 -18.72
N ASP A 509 -9.76 -0.77 -17.74
CA ASP A 509 -9.98 -0.35 -16.37
C ASP A 509 -8.73 -0.58 -15.49
N PRO A 510 -8.29 0.44 -14.73
CA PRO A 510 -7.10 0.32 -13.87
C PRO A 510 -7.19 -0.81 -12.84
N ALA A 511 -8.38 -1.06 -12.26
CA ALA A 511 -8.53 -2.14 -11.27
C ALA A 511 -8.35 -3.52 -11.91
N PHE A 512 -8.76 -3.69 -13.17
CA PHE A 512 -8.53 -4.90 -13.95
C PHE A 512 -7.04 -5.13 -14.22
N VAL A 513 -6.34 -4.11 -14.72
CA VAL A 513 -4.89 -4.20 -15.02
C VAL A 513 -4.09 -4.49 -13.75
N MET A 514 -4.41 -3.81 -12.63
CA MET A 514 -3.70 -4.03 -11.37
C MET A 514 -4.00 -5.40 -10.76
N ALA A 515 -5.18 -5.98 -10.98
CA ALA A 515 -5.46 -7.36 -10.58
C ALA A 515 -4.53 -8.36 -11.28
N LEU A 516 -4.32 -8.20 -12.59
CA LEU A 516 -3.37 -9.05 -13.32
C LEU A 516 -1.93 -8.88 -12.81
N ARG A 517 -1.51 -7.63 -12.59
CA ARG A 517 -0.14 -7.34 -12.13
C ARG A 517 0.14 -7.80 -10.69
N GLN A 518 -0.86 -7.80 -9.82
CA GLN A 518 -0.68 -8.08 -8.39
C GLN A 518 -1.24 -9.44 -7.98
N ASP A 519 -2.53 -9.71 -8.27
CA ASP A 519 -3.20 -10.92 -7.79
C ASP A 519 -2.72 -12.16 -8.54
N TYR A 520 -2.54 -12.05 -9.87
CA TYR A 520 -2.01 -13.15 -10.67
C TYR A 520 -0.58 -13.51 -10.27
N ARG A 521 0.29 -12.49 -10.09
CA ARG A 521 1.67 -12.72 -9.63
C ARG A 521 1.69 -13.42 -8.26
N LYS A 522 0.85 -12.98 -7.30
CA LYS A 522 0.74 -13.64 -5.99
C LYS A 522 0.25 -15.08 -6.08
N ALA A 523 -0.60 -15.37 -7.04
CA ALA A 523 -1.11 -16.72 -7.30
C ALA A 523 -0.15 -17.60 -8.12
N GLY A 524 1.04 -17.09 -8.45
CA GLY A 524 2.03 -17.80 -9.27
C GLY A 524 1.57 -18.03 -10.71
N LEU A 525 0.74 -17.12 -11.24
CA LEU A 525 0.27 -17.17 -12.61
C LEU A 525 1.19 -16.36 -13.51
N ASP A 526 1.69 -17.00 -14.57
CA ASP A 526 2.44 -16.33 -15.63
C ASP A 526 1.46 -15.79 -16.70
N ALA A 527 1.13 -14.52 -16.58
CA ALA A 527 0.30 -13.79 -17.51
C ALA A 527 1.07 -12.62 -18.13
N PRO A 528 1.04 -12.43 -19.46
CA PRO A 528 1.60 -11.25 -20.08
C PRO A 528 1.04 -9.97 -19.49
N ALA A 529 1.89 -8.96 -19.31
CA ALA A 529 1.49 -7.69 -18.74
C ALA A 529 0.61 -6.92 -19.72
N LEU A 530 -0.51 -6.38 -19.19
CA LEU A 530 -1.27 -5.35 -19.88
C LEU A 530 -0.73 -3.97 -19.48
N LEU A 531 -0.66 -3.06 -20.44
CA LEU A 531 -0.40 -1.65 -20.21
C LEU A 531 -1.72 -0.92 -19.88
N LEU A 532 -1.62 0.13 -19.06
CA LEU A 532 -2.67 1.13 -19.01
C LEU A 532 -2.63 2.01 -20.26
N PRO A 533 -3.74 2.64 -20.69
CA PRO A 533 -3.74 3.45 -21.92
C PRO A 533 -2.67 4.55 -21.93
N GLN A 534 -2.45 5.25 -20.80
CA GLN A 534 -1.40 6.26 -20.70
C GLN A 534 0.01 5.69 -20.74
N GLU A 535 0.23 4.53 -20.15
CA GLU A 535 1.55 3.87 -20.20
C GLU A 535 1.93 3.53 -21.65
N PHE A 536 0.97 3.01 -22.40
CA PHE A 536 1.13 2.74 -23.83
C PHE A 536 1.45 4.02 -24.58
N LEU A 537 0.61 5.05 -24.50
CA LEU A 537 0.79 6.30 -25.25
C LEU A 537 2.05 7.05 -24.84
N ALA A 538 2.37 7.08 -23.53
CA ALA A 538 3.63 7.67 -23.07
C ALA A 538 4.86 6.89 -23.56
N SER A 539 4.77 5.56 -23.74
CA SER A 539 5.85 4.78 -24.34
C SER A 539 6.05 5.11 -25.82
N GLU A 540 4.96 5.32 -26.56
CA GLU A 540 5.00 5.75 -27.96
C GLU A 540 5.66 7.13 -28.12
N LEU A 541 5.31 8.09 -27.24
CA LEU A 541 5.94 9.41 -27.21
C LEU A 541 7.45 9.31 -26.92
N ARG A 542 7.85 8.48 -25.97
CA ARG A 542 9.29 8.23 -25.69
C ARG A 542 10.02 7.57 -26.86
N ALA A 543 9.32 6.76 -27.65
CA ALA A 543 9.85 6.17 -28.87
C ALA A 543 9.89 7.15 -30.06
N GLY A 544 9.48 8.41 -29.87
CA GLY A 544 9.52 9.47 -30.89
C GLY A 544 8.26 9.53 -31.77
N VAL A 545 7.19 8.80 -31.46
CA VAL A 545 5.92 8.91 -32.18
C VAL A 545 5.32 10.29 -31.90
N ARG A 546 4.99 11.00 -32.96
CA ARG A 546 4.29 12.30 -32.86
C ARG A 546 2.78 12.05 -32.92
N LEU A 547 2.07 12.56 -31.91
CA LEU A 547 0.62 12.53 -31.87
C LEU A 547 0.03 13.75 -32.60
N PRO A 548 -1.19 13.63 -33.15
CA PRO A 548 -1.91 14.76 -33.72
C PRO A 548 -2.08 15.89 -32.70
N GLN A 549 -2.07 17.13 -33.15
CA GLN A 549 -2.21 18.30 -32.27
C GLN A 549 -3.69 18.68 -32.15
N ALA A 550 -4.11 18.98 -30.94
CA ALA A 550 -5.45 19.40 -30.58
C ALA A 550 -5.47 20.87 -30.15
N THR A 551 -6.65 21.46 -30.12
CA THR A 551 -6.88 22.82 -29.62
C THR A 551 -7.85 22.79 -28.45
N GLY A 552 -7.63 23.66 -27.45
CA GLY A 552 -8.49 23.78 -26.27
C GLY A 552 -7.69 23.87 -24.98
N GLY A 553 -8.36 23.89 -23.84
CA GLY A 553 -7.73 23.99 -22.51
C GLY A 553 -8.72 23.66 -21.39
N GLY A 554 -8.24 23.67 -20.14
CA GLY A 554 -9.12 23.65 -18.97
C GLY A 554 -9.71 22.28 -18.61
N LEU A 555 -8.98 21.19 -18.80
CA LEU A 555 -9.44 19.83 -18.48
C LEU A 555 -8.91 19.34 -17.13
N SER A 556 -9.80 18.78 -16.29
CA SER A 556 -9.43 18.07 -15.06
C SER A 556 -9.50 16.55 -15.24
N LEU A 557 -8.41 15.85 -14.94
CA LEU A 557 -8.34 14.39 -15.01
C LEU A 557 -8.24 13.75 -13.62
N PHE A 558 -9.21 12.91 -13.29
CA PHE A 558 -9.30 12.17 -12.06
C PHE A 558 -8.77 10.73 -12.24
N THR A 559 -7.65 10.41 -11.61
CA THR A 559 -7.07 9.07 -11.67
C THR A 559 -7.75 8.11 -10.70
N HIS A 560 -7.90 6.84 -11.09
CA HIS A 560 -8.46 5.81 -10.22
C HIS A 560 -7.58 5.56 -9.00
N CYS A 561 -8.17 5.32 -7.82
CA CYS A 561 -7.41 5.13 -6.58
C CYS A 561 -6.42 3.96 -6.64
N THR A 562 -6.75 2.85 -7.31
CA THR A 562 -5.85 1.71 -7.53
C THR A 562 -4.68 2.07 -8.44
N GLU A 563 -4.91 2.89 -9.45
CA GLU A 563 -3.90 3.45 -10.35
C GLU A 563 -2.94 4.35 -9.56
N SER A 564 -3.48 5.27 -8.76
CA SER A 564 -2.68 6.17 -7.92
C SER A 564 -1.79 5.43 -6.90
N THR A 565 -2.21 4.23 -6.44
CA THR A 565 -1.43 3.43 -5.47
C THR A 565 -0.43 2.48 -6.10
N ALA A 566 -0.75 1.90 -7.26
CA ALA A 566 0.02 0.81 -7.84
C ALA A 566 0.74 1.18 -9.14
N ALA A 567 0.43 2.34 -9.73
CA ALA A 567 1.08 2.93 -10.89
C ALA A 567 1.39 4.42 -10.61
N PRO A 568 2.35 4.75 -9.75
CA PRO A 568 2.58 6.13 -9.27
C PRO A 568 2.96 7.10 -10.39
N ALA A 569 3.47 6.62 -11.52
CA ALA A 569 3.77 7.43 -12.70
C ALA A 569 2.52 7.86 -13.49
N ALA A 570 1.36 7.24 -13.28
CA ALA A 570 0.18 7.39 -14.12
C ALA A 570 -0.26 8.85 -14.34
N ARG A 571 -0.20 9.70 -13.30
CA ARG A 571 -0.52 11.13 -13.44
C ARG A 571 0.43 11.85 -14.39
N LYS A 572 1.73 11.64 -14.21
CA LYS A 572 2.77 12.24 -15.07
C LYS A 572 2.67 11.72 -16.51
N GLU A 573 2.33 10.45 -16.68
CA GLU A 573 2.14 9.85 -18.00
C GLU A 573 0.91 10.45 -18.71
N TRP A 574 -0.22 10.61 -18.02
CA TRP A 574 -1.37 11.33 -18.60
C TRP A 574 -1.04 12.78 -18.94
N GLN A 575 -0.35 13.51 -18.06
CA GLN A 575 0.12 14.86 -18.36
C GLN A 575 1.00 14.89 -19.60
N ALA A 576 1.93 13.94 -19.74
CA ALA A 576 2.79 13.83 -20.92
C ALA A 576 1.99 13.50 -22.19
N VAL A 577 0.97 12.63 -22.11
CA VAL A 577 0.09 12.30 -23.25
C VAL A 577 -0.67 13.54 -23.71
N PHE A 578 -1.29 14.28 -22.81
CA PHE A 578 -2.04 15.49 -23.15
C PHE A 578 -1.10 16.59 -23.66
N ALA A 579 0.06 16.80 -23.03
CA ALA A 579 1.08 17.73 -23.54
C ALA A 579 1.57 17.32 -24.96
N GLY A 580 1.68 16.02 -25.23
CA GLY A 580 2.04 15.48 -26.55
C GLY A 580 1.05 15.81 -27.66
N ILE A 581 -0.20 16.10 -27.33
CA ILE A 581 -1.25 16.57 -28.25
C ILE A 581 -1.50 18.07 -28.14
N GLY A 582 -0.68 18.82 -27.39
CA GLY A 582 -0.77 20.30 -27.26
C GLY A 582 -1.75 20.78 -26.19
N LEU A 583 -2.21 19.92 -25.26
CA LEU A 583 -3.14 20.28 -24.19
C LEU A 583 -2.50 20.18 -22.81
N GLU A 584 -2.88 21.10 -21.93
CA GLU A 584 -2.55 21.00 -20.50
C GLU A 584 -3.74 20.51 -19.70
N ILE A 585 -3.47 19.68 -18.69
CA ILE A 585 -4.50 19.13 -17.80
C ILE A 585 -4.15 19.32 -16.34
N GLU A 586 -5.16 19.54 -15.53
CA GLU A 586 -5.06 19.43 -14.08
C GLU A 586 -5.31 17.98 -13.63
N THR A 587 -4.54 17.52 -12.68
CA THR A 587 -4.72 16.18 -12.08
C THR A 587 -4.96 16.30 -10.58
N PRO A 588 -6.20 16.61 -10.14
CA PRO A 588 -6.51 16.78 -8.73
C PRO A 588 -6.12 15.56 -7.90
N ALA A 589 -5.52 15.80 -6.73
CA ALA A 589 -5.18 14.73 -5.81
C ALA A 589 -6.43 14.29 -5.04
N THR A 590 -7.03 13.19 -5.46
CA THR A 590 -8.23 12.63 -4.83
C THR A 590 -7.95 11.29 -4.17
N GLY A 591 -8.70 10.98 -3.12
CA GLY A 591 -8.75 9.66 -2.50
C GLY A 591 -9.65 8.68 -3.25
N CYS A 592 -10.33 7.80 -2.50
CA CYS A 592 -11.29 6.86 -3.07
C CYS A 592 -12.65 7.55 -3.34
N CYS A 593 -13.25 7.28 -4.50
CA CYS A 593 -14.59 7.78 -4.83
C CYS A 593 -15.73 7.10 -4.04
N GLY A 594 -15.45 5.98 -3.35
CA GLY A 594 -16.44 5.25 -2.55
C GLY A 594 -17.23 4.17 -3.29
N MET A 595 -17.03 3.96 -4.59
CA MET A 595 -17.79 2.94 -5.35
C MET A 595 -17.19 1.53 -5.22
N ALA A 596 -15.92 1.33 -5.58
CA ALA A 596 -15.20 0.05 -5.52
C ALA A 596 -16.05 -1.16 -5.99
N GLY A 597 -16.29 -1.26 -7.29
CA GLY A 597 -17.15 -2.28 -7.88
C GLY A 597 -18.59 -2.16 -7.38
N VAL A 598 -19.11 -3.18 -6.70
CA VAL A 598 -20.48 -3.17 -6.16
C VAL A 598 -20.57 -2.64 -4.72
N PHE A 599 -19.46 -2.26 -4.08
CA PHE A 599 -19.47 -1.78 -2.70
C PHE A 599 -20.42 -0.60 -2.52
N GLY A 600 -20.29 0.43 -3.35
CA GLY A 600 -21.12 1.62 -3.32
C GLY A 600 -22.57 1.39 -3.74
N HIS A 601 -22.90 0.25 -4.32
CA HIS A 601 -24.28 -0.14 -4.63
C HIS A 601 -24.97 -0.90 -3.49
N LYS A 602 -24.23 -1.50 -2.53
CA LYS A 602 -24.83 -2.23 -1.41
C LYS A 602 -25.56 -1.25 -0.46
N ASP A 603 -26.82 -1.52 -0.14
CA ASP A 603 -27.65 -0.65 0.71
C ASP A 603 -26.97 -0.31 2.05
N ARG A 604 -26.33 -1.30 2.68
CA ARG A 604 -25.62 -1.15 3.95
C ARG A 604 -24.35 -0.29 3.87
N HIS A 605 -23.86 0.02 2.67
CA HIS A 605 -22.65 0.83 2.47
C HIS A 605 -22.92 2.23 1.90
N GLN A 606 -24.18 2.60 1.68
CA GLN A 606 -24.56 3.86 1.05
C GLN A 606 -24.02 5.09 1.77
N GLU A 607 -24.14 5.11 3.09
CA GLU A 607 -23.64 6.23 3.90
C GLU A 607 -22.11 6.36 3.80
N MET A 608 -21.39 5.26 3.94
CA MET A 608 -19.93 5.26 3.82
C MET A 608 -19.48 5.65 2.41
N SER A 609 -20.14 5.12 1.39
CA SER A 609 -19.87 5.44 -0.01
C SER A 609 -20.04 6.93 -0.30
N ARG A 610 -21.11 7.54 0.23
CA ARG A 610 -21.37 8.99 0.10
C ARG A 610 -20.32 9.81 0.85
N LYS A 611 -20.03 9.50 2.10
CA LYS A 611 -18.98 10.20 2.87
C LYS A 611 -17.63 10.17 2.16
N LEU A 612 -17.27 9.07 1.53
CA LEU A 612 -16.01 8.96 0.77
C LEU A 612 -16.01 9.85 -0.47
N PHE A 613 -17.12 9.94 -1.18
CA PHE A 613 -17.25 10.86 -2.31
C PHE A 613 -17.11 12.32 -1.86
N ASP A 614 -17.82 12.69 -0.80
CA ASP A 614 -17.85 14.05 -0.27
C ASP A 614 -16.46 14.48 0.26
N LEU A 615 -15.69 13.55 0.84
CA LEU A 615 -14.36 13.83 1.39
C LEU A 615 -13.35 14.36 0.36
N SER A 616 -13.38 13.89 -0.89
CA SER A 616 -12.30 14.23 -1.83
C SER A 616 -12.71 14.38 -3.30
N TRP A 617 -13.93 13.96 -3.68
CA TRP A 617 -14.39 13.97 -5.08
C TRP A 617 -15.42 15.06 -5.36
N ALA A 618 -16.38 15.28 -4.47
CA ALA A 618 -17.50 16.16 -4.71
C ALA A 618 -17.07 17.59 -5.08
N GLY A 619 -16.20 18.20 -4.30
CA GLY A 619 -15.70 19.56 -4.55
C GLY A 619 -14.95 19.69 -5.88
N PRO A 620 -13.88 18.92 -6.11
CA PRO A 620 -13.12 18.96 -7.37
C PRO A 620 -13.95 18.62 -8.60
N VAL A 621 -14.89 17.67 -8.53
CA VAL A 621 -15.78 17.34 -9.66
C VAL A 621 -16.76 18.48 -9.97
N ALA A 622 -17.32 19.10 -8.94
CA ALA A 622 -18.22 20.24 -9.12
C ALA A 622 -17.52 21.47 -9.70
N GLY A 623 -16.27 21.71 -9.30
CA GLY A 623 -15.46 22.86 -9.74
C GLY A 623 -14.84 22.70 -11.14
N ALA A 624 -14.74 21.50 -11.68
CA ALA A 624 -14.18 21.28 -12.99
C ALA A 624 -15.19 21.64 -14.10
N GLU A 625 -14.80 22.44 -15.09
CA GLU A 625 -15.65 22.72 -16.25
C GLU A 625 -15.81 21.47 -17.11
N GLU A 626 -14.70 20.90 -17.54
CA GLU A 626 -14.64 19.63 -18.26
C GLU A 626 -13.79 18.64 -17.48
N ALA A 627 -14.28 17.40 -17.37
CA ALA A 627 -13.64 16.42 -16.52
C ALA A 627 -13.68 15.01 -17.10
N ALA A 628 -12.57 14.28 -16.88
CA ALA A 628 -12.45 12.88 -17.20
C ALA A 628 -12.08 12.05 -15.97
N ALA A 629 -12.39 10.76 -15.98
CA ALA A 629 -11.91 9.82 -14.98
C ALA A 629 -11.51 8.50 -15.63
N THR A 630 -10.39 7.92 -15.16
CA THR A 630 -9.81 6.71 -15.75
C THR A 630 -10.60 5.44 -15.42
N GLY A 631 -11.20 5.33 -14.22
CA GLY A 631 -11.88 4.11 -13.77
C GLY A 631 -13.39 4.15 -13.95
N PHE A 632 -13.99 3.01 -14.34
CA PHE A 632 -15.45 2.82 -14.44
C PHE A 632 -16.16 3.17 -13.14
N SER A 633 -15.69 2.64 -12.00
CA SER A 633 -16.26 2.91 -10.68
C SER A 633 -16.32 4.40 -10.34
N CYS A 634 -15.30 5.16 -10.75
CA CYS A 634 -15.24 6.61 -10.49
C CYS A 634 -16.26 7.39 -11.33
N ARG A 635 -16.40 7.04 -12.61
CA ARG A 635 -17.40 7.64 -13.51
C ARG A 635 -18.82 7.36 -13.02
N CYS A 636 -19.11 6.10 -12.70
CA CYS A 636 -20.41 5.68 -12.14
C CYS A 636 -20.74 6.44 -10.84
N GLN A 637 -19.77 6.61 -9.93
CA GLN A 637 -19.98 7.31 -8.67
C GLN A 637 -20.20 8.81 -8.86
N SER A 638 -19.48 9.44 -9.77
CA SER A 638 -19.64 10.87 -10.09
C SER A 638 -21.02 11.15 -10.67
N GLU A 639 -21.49 10.34 -11.59
CA GLU A 639 -22.84 10.46 -12.16
C GLU A 639 -23.90 10.26 -11.07
N ARG A 640 -23.73 9.24 -10.24
CA ARG A 640 -24.68 8.84 -9.21
C ARG A 640 -24.81 9.85 -8.07
N LEU A 641 -23.70 10.38 -7.55
CA LEU A 641 -23.68 11.27 -6.37
C LEU A 641 -23.40 12.72 -6.71
N GLY A 642 -22.58 12.98 -7.74
CA GLY A 642 -22.20 14.32 -8.17
C GLY A 642 -23.09 14.88 -9.27
N GLY A 643 -23.99 14.08 -9.86
CA GLY A 643 -24.84 14.48 -10.98
C GLY A 643 -24.06 14.85 -12.26
N LYS A 644 -22.75 14.54 -12.33
CA LYS A 644 -21.86 14.84 -13.45
C LYS A 644 -21.33 13.55 -14.08
N ALA A 645 -21.71 13.33 -15.33
CA ALA A 645 -21.17 12.21 -16.12
C ALA A 645 -19.75 12.54 -16.58
N LEU A 646 -18.77 11.83 -16.04
CA LEU A 646 -17.37 11.95 -16.45
C LEU A 646 -17.09 11.05 -17.64
N ARG A 647 -16.27 11.53 -18.58
CA ARG A 647 -15.82 10.79 -19.76
C ARG A 647 -14.53 10.00 -19.48
N HIS A 648 -14.23 9.05 -20.33
CA HIS A 648 -12.88 8.46 -20.37
C HIS A 648 -11.91 9.46 -21.03
N PRO A 649 -10.61 9.58 -20.58
CA PRO A 649 -9.67 10.54 -21.15
C PRO A 649 -9.53 10.45 -22.67
N LEU A 650 -9.53 9.23 -23.24
CA LEU A 650 -9.45 9.02 -24.69
C LEU A 650 -10.67 9.57 -25.44
N GLY A 651 -11.83 9.68 -24.81
CA GLY A 651 -12.99 10.31 -25.42
C GLY A 651 -12.81 11.82 -25.57
N LEU A 652 -12.26 12.46 -24.55
CA LEU A 652 -11.94 13.89 -24.62
C LEU A 652 -10.84 14.18 -25.65
N ILE A 653 -9.84 13.32 -25.76
CA ILE A 653 -8.82 13.39 -26.82
C ILE A 653 -9.48 13.32 -28.19
N ALA A 654 -10.40 12.38 -28.42
CA ALA A 654 -11.13 12.28 -29.69
C ALA A 654 -11.87 13.55 -30.02
N ASP A 655 -12.66 14.08 -29.06
CA ASP A 655 -13.47 15.29 -29.28
C ASP A 655 -12.61 16.51 -29.63
N ARG A 656 -11.40 16.62 -29.07
CA ARG A 656 -10.46 17.71 -29.33
C ARG A 656 -9.72 17.58 -30.67
N LEU A 657 -9.51 16.35 -31.14
CA LEU A 657 -8.91 16.07 -32.43
C LEU A 657 -9.93 16.11 -33.58
N ASP A 658 -11.22 15.80 -33.31
CA ASP A 658 -12.32 15.83 -34.27
C ASP A 658 -12.88 17.26 -34.45
N ALA A 659 -12.57 18.20 -33.55
CA ALA A 659 -13.04 19.58 -33.63
C ALA A 659 -12.42 20.27 -34.85
N PRO A 660 -13.21 20.96 -35.71
CA PRO A 660 -12.65 21.76 -36.80
C PRO A 660 -11.75 22.86 -36.21
N ALA A 661 -10.56 23.03 -36.80
CA ALA A 661 -9.57 24.02 -36.40
C ALA A 661 -10.10 25.47 -36.49
#